data_3c57982d45c8158c8827182c188b18d9
#
_entry.id   3c57982d45c8158c8827182c188b18d9
#
_cell.length_a   1.000
_cell.length_b   1.000
_cell.length_c   1.000
_cell.angle_alpha   90.00
_cell.angle_beta   90.00
_cell.angle_gamma   90.00
#
_symmetry.space_group_name_H-M   'P 1'
#
loop_
_entity.id
_entity.type
_entity.pdbx_description
1 polymer ?
#
loop_
_entity_poly.entity_id
_entity_poly.type
_entity_poly.pdbx_seq_one_letter_code
_entity_poly.pdbx_strand_id
1 'polypeptide(L)'
;MKTARASYVGIVAVGIAVLLTASQLRSTAQPTIDPAIRIGASDLGGRVTSANGPEAGVWVIAETTDLPTRFIKIVATDDRGRYLIPELPKANYSVWVRGYGLVDSTKVRTAPGKFLDLNAVVAPNAAAAAEYYPAIYWYSMLKVPEKSDFPGTGPQGNGIPVALKSQTQWLDVVKTNGCYTCHQLGNKATRAIPKELGDFKNSEEAWARRIVSGQAMTQMTNNIKRLDPPRAYKLFADWTDRIAAGELPASKPARPQGVERNIVITLWDWAGPKDYLHDEISTDKRKPTVNANGLIYGTPEESTDLFPVLDPVNHKATQVKMPVRDPNTPSSKQNPMTPSPHWGPGPIWDSQTSMHNPMFDEKGRVWFTSRVGAPANPDFCKKGSEHPSAKLFPLEESNRHLSMYDPKTGKITLIRTCFPTHHLVFAEDANNTLWTSAGGPGSGVIGWLNRKMFEATGDEQKSQSWTALILDTNGNGKRDDYVEPDQPVDPTKDKRVVAAFYGVGVNPLDGTIWGTVLGFPGYVIRLNPGSNPPATALAEVFEPPLPGYGPRGMDIDRNGVVWTPLSSGHLASFDRRKCKGPLNGPTATGQHCPEGWTLHPYPGPQLMNVTDPGSAEASYYAWVDQFDTFGLGRNVPIGTGNANEALLALVNGKFVVLRVPYPMGFYAKWMDGRIDDPNAGWKGKGLWSTYATRTPFHVEGGKGTTSKVVKFQLRPDPLAR
;
A
#
# COMPACT_ATOMS: atom_id res chain seq x y z
N MET A 1 93.98 -28.80 -7.06
CA MET A 1 93.14 -27.66 -7.48
C MET A 1 92.16 -28.10 -8.55
N LYS A 2 91.13 -28.84 -8.22
CA LYS A 2 89.99 -29.19 -9.13
C LYS A 2 88.80 -29.67 -8.29
N THR A 3 88.10 -28.80 -7.54
CA THR A 3 86.86 -29.19 -6.83
C THR A 3 86.00 -28.00 -6.41
N ALA A 4 86.17 -26.81 -7.01
CA ALA A 4 85.40 -25.62 -6.59
C ALA A 4 84.44 -25.03 -7.67
N ARG A 5 84.18 -25.72 -8.82
CA ARG A 5 83.34 -25.16 -9.90
C ARG A 5 81.99 -25.88 -10.16
N ALA A 6 81.69 -26.98 -9.47
CA ALA A 6 80.50 -27.78 -9.69
C ALA A 6 79.30 -27.37 -8.76
N SER A 7 79.54 -26.65 -7.66
CA SER A 7 78.48 -26.33 -6.67
C SER A 7 77.69 -25.05 -6.94
N TYR A 8 78.16 -24.15 -7.82
CA TYR A 8 77.48 -22.92 -8.09
C TYR A 8 76.42 -23.00 -9.20
N VAL A 9 76.50 -23.97 -10.07
CA VAL A 9 75.52 -24.16 -11.16
C VAL A 9 74.24 -24.82 -10.65
N GLY A 10 74.31 -25.65 -9.63
CA GLY A 10 73.15 -26.31 -9.02
C GLY A 10 72.24 -25.38 -8.21
N ILE A 11 72.80 -24.38 -7.54
CA ILE A 11 72.05 -23.43 -6.70
C ILE A 11 71.29 -22.40 -7.58
N VAL A 12 71.79 -21.97 -8.72
CA VAL A 12 71.13 -21.05 -9.65
C VAL A 12 69.98 -21.75 -10.38
N ALA A 13 70.15 -23.07 -10.71
CA ALA A 13 69.07 -23.82 -11.37
C ALA A 13 67.86 -24.09 -10.43
N VAL A 14 68.09 -24.32 -9.14
CA VAL A 14 67.00 -24.51 -8.15
C VAL A 14 66.33 -23.17 -7.78
N GLY A 15 67.09 -22.04 -7.74
CA GLY A 15 66.53 -20.72 -7.51
C GLY A 15 65.63 -20.23 -8.69
N ILE A 16 65.94 -20.55 -9.90
CA ILE A 16 65.14 -20.22 -11.08
C ILE A 16 63.91 -21.11 -11.18
N ALA A 17 63.99 -22.40 -10.78
CA ALA A 17 62.85 -23.30 -10.77
C ALA A 17 61.81 -22.92 -9.69
N VAL A 18 62.25 -22.44 -8.51
CA VAL A 18 61.35 -21.95 -7.44
C VAL A 18 60.71 -20.60 -7.79
N LEU A 19 61.39 -19.70 -8.53
CA LEU A 19 60.84 -18.45 -9.02
C LEU A 19 59.85 -18.64 -10.19
N LEU A 20 60.04 -19.65 -11.01
CA LEU A 20 59.12 -19.98 -12.11
C LEU A 20 57.87 -20.73 -11.60
N THR A 21 57.95 -21.49 -10.50
CA THR A 21 56.74 -22.12 -9.89
C THR A 21 55.93 -21.15 -9.06
N ALA A 22 56.50 -20.09 -8.48
CA ALA A 22 55.77 -19.04 -7.76
C ALA A 22 55.04 -18.07 -8.68
N SER A 23 55.41 -17.96 -9.97
CA SER A 23 54.71 -17.10 -10.95
C SER A 23 53.57 -17.79 -11.68
N GLN A 24 53.36 -19.08 -11.50
CA GLN A 24 52.23 -19.82 -12.12
C GLN A 24 51.01 -20.01 -11.22
N LEU A 25 51.00 -19.48 -9.98
CA LEU A 25 49.88 -19.62 -9.05
C LEU A 25 48.94 -18.40 -9.02
N ARG A 26 48.97 -17.54 -10.03
CA ARG A 26 47.93 -16.56 -10.32
C ARG A 26 47.26 -16.86 -11.65
N SER A 27 46.78 -18.08 -11.82
CA SER A 27 45.69 -18.35 -12.73
C SER A 27 44.45 -17.75 -12.10
N THR A 28 44.07 -16.58 -12.55
CA THR A 28 42.69 -16.11 -12.41
C THR A 28 41.83 -17.16 -13.12
N ALA A 29 41.19 -18.03 -12.34
CA ALA A 29 40.19 -18.94 -12.89
C ALA A 29 39.19 -18.08 -13.69
N GLN A 30 39.17 -18.26 -15.01
CA GLN A 30 38.08 -17.68 -15.81
C GLN A 30 36.77 -18.16 -15.18
N PRO A 31 35.80 -17.26 -14.96
CA PRO A 31 34.51 -17.66 -14.43
C PRO A 31 33.94 -18.77 -15.34
N THR A 32 33.73 -19.95 -14.80
CA THR A 32 33.08 -21.05 -15.52
C THR A 32 31.64 -20.63 -15.74
N ILE A 33 31.31 -20.23 -16.96
CA ILE A 33 29.96 -19.87 -17.38
C ILE A 33 29.06 -21.09 -17.14
N ASP A 34 28.09 -20.98 -16.22
CA ASP A 34 27.09 -22.03 -16.00
C ASP A 34 26.16 -22.05 -17.24
N PRO A 35 26.15 -23.17 -18.02
CA PRO A 35 25.39 -23.22 -19.28
C PRO A 35 23.88 -23.09 -19.08
N ALA A 36 23.39 -23.22 -17.85
CA ALA A 36 21.97 -22.99 -17.52
C ALA A 36 21.60 -21.50 -17.48
N ILE A 37 22.57 -20.58 -17.38
CA ILE A 37 22.34 -19.14 -17.37
C ILE A 37 22.55 -18.60 -18.78
N ARG A 38 21.45 -18.39 -19.52
CA ARG A 38 21.51 -17.84 -20.87
C ARG A 38 21.42 -16.31 -20.79
N ILE A 39 22.51 -15.61 -21.11
CA ILE A 39 22.58 -14.14 -21.06
C ILE A 39 22.42 -13.57 -22.47
N GLY A 40 21.45 -12.67 -22.65
CA GLY A 40 21.32 -11.82 -23.84
C GLY A 40 22.01 -10.46 -23.65
N ALA A 41 22.01 -9.66 -24.70
CA ALA A 41 22.69 -8.34 -24.71
C ALA A 41 22.15 -7.36 -23.65
N SER A 42 20.90 -7.54 -23.24
CA SER A 42 20.22 -6.71 -22.21
C SER A 42 20.12 -7.40 -20.85
N ASP A 43 20.69 -8.59 -20.67
CA ASP A 43 20.58 -9.35 -19.42
C ASP A 43 21.86 -9.24 -18.61
N LEU A 44 21.75 -9.49 -17.30
CA LEU A 44 22.88 -9.68 -16.40
C LEU A 44 22.65 -10.95 -15.58
N GLY A 45 23.57 -11.89 -15.59
CA GLY A 45 23.42 -13.14 -14.86
C GLY A 45 24.72 -13.62 -14.25
N GLY A 46 24.62 -14.56 -13.32
CA GLY A 46 25.77 -15.11 -12.63
C GLY A 46 25.37 -15.94 -11.42
N ARG A 47 26.32 -16.15 -10.52
CA ARG A 47 26.14 -16.89 -9.29
C ARG A 47 26.48 -16.02 -8.08
N VAL A 48 25.71 -16.20 -7.01
CA VAL A 48 25.97 -15.61 -5.69
C VAL A 48 26.51 -16.70 -4.77
N THR A 49 27.68 -16.46 -4.17
CA THR A 49 28.31 -17.36 -3.20
C THR A 49 28.73 -16.59 -1.95
N SER A 50 28.85 -17.28 -0.83
CA SER A 50 29.45 -16.78 0.41
C SER A 50 30.48 -17.80 0.93
N ALA A 51 31.00 -17.56 2.11
CA ALA A 51 31.83 -18.55 2.82
C ALA A 51 31.07 -19.87 3.10
N ASN A 52 29.72 -19.83 3.07
CA ASN A 52 28.88 -21.01 3.29
C ASN A 52 28.49 -21.73 1.98
N GLY A 53 29.03 -21.30 0.84
CA GLY A 53 28.70 -21.85 -0.48
C GLY A 53 27.69 -21.02 -1.26
N PRO A 54 26.91 -21.63 -2.20
CA PRO A 54 25.89 -20.95 -2.98
C PRO A 54 24.77 -20.38 -2.10
N GLU A 55 24.37 -19.12 -2.35
CA GLU A 55 23.37 -18.41 -1.58
C GLU A 55 21.99 -18.48 -2.27
N ALA A 56 21.12 -19.33 -1.76
CA ALA A 56 19.76 -19.50 -2.25
C ALA A 56 18.78 -18.45 -1.65
N GLY A 57 17.86 -17.93 -2.48
CA GLY A 57 16.81 -17.00 -2.04
C GLY A 57 17.36 -15.69 -1.49
N VAL A 58 18.45 -15.18 -2.07
CA VAL A 58 18.96 -13.83 -1.80
C VAL A 58 18.70 -12.93 -2.99
N TRP A 59 18.57 -11.63 -2.76
CA TRP A 59 18.27 -10.67 -3.81
C TRP A 59 19.54 -10.13 -4.44
N VAL A 60 19.54 -10.08 -5.77
CA VAL A 60 20.51 -9.35 -6.58
C VAL A 60 19.84 -8.07 -7.06
N ILE A 61 20.42 -6.94 -6.71
CA ILE A 61 19.88 -5.61 -6.94
C ILE A 61 20.78 -4.91 -7.95
N ALA A 62 20.21 -4.42 -9.04
CA ALA A 62 20.86 -3.61 -10.06
C ALA A 62 20.23 -2.22 -10.08
N GLU A 63 21.01 -1.19 -9.79
CA GLU A 63 20.59 0.19 -9.69
C GLU A 63 21.38 1.09 -10.62
N THR A 64 20.70 2.04 -11.28
CA THR A 64 21.35 3.06 -12.11
C THR A 64 20.71 4.44 -11.98
N THR A 65 21.50 5.47 -12.15
CA THR A 65 21.11 6.87 -12.32
C THR A 65 21.47 7.41 -13.71
N ASP A 66 21.92 6.54 -14.62
CA ASP A 66 22.29 6.92 -15.99
C ASP A 66 21.05 7.06 -16.91
N LEU A 67 19.84 6.69 -16.43
CA LEU A 67 18.57 6.84 -17.15
C LEU A 67 17.90 8.19 -16.79
N PRO A 68 16.86 8.63 -17.53
CA PRO A 68 16.15 9.87 -17.26
C PRO A 68 15.54 9.96 -15.85
N THR A 69 15.20 8.82 -15.22
CA THR A 69 14.93 8.74 -13.79
C THR A 69 15.66 7.55 -13.17
N ARG A 70 15.94 7.60 -11.86
CA ARG A 70 16.58 6.49 -11.14
C ARG A 70 15.78 5.21 -11.33
N PHE A 71 16.49 4.15 -11.66
CA PHE A 71 15.94 2.84 -12.01
C PHE A 71 16.60 1.75 -11.18
N ILE A 72 15.80 0.80 -10.68
CA ILE A 72 16.25 -0.34 -9.91
C ILE A 72 15.55 -1.59 -10.45
N LYS A 73 16.29 -2.68 -10.63
CA LYS A 73 15.72 -3.99 -10.93
C LYS A 73 16.27 -5.05 -9.98
N ILE A 74 15.38 -5.89 -9.45
CA ILE A 74 15.68 -6.84 -8.38
C ILE A 74 15.16 -8.21 -8.77
N VAL A 75 15.98 -9.25 -8.55
CA VAL A 75 15.62 -10.66 -8.70
C VAL A 75 16.15 -11.46 -7.52
N ALA A 76 15.54 -12.61 -7.23
CA ALA A 76 16.07 -13.56 -6.26
C ALA A 76 16.88 -14.68 -6.94
N THR A 77 17.84 -15.25 -6.19
CA THR A 77 18.62 -16.41 -6.62
C THR A 77 17.81 -17.71 -6.50
N ASP A 78 18.13 -18.69 -7.36
CA ASP A 78 17.62 -20.06 -7.28
C ASP A 78 18.30 -20.89 -6.15
N ASP A 79 17.98 -22.19 -6.07
CA ASP A 79 18.55 -23.11 -5.06
C ASP A 79 20.07 -23.30 -5.17
N ARG A 80 20.68 -22.97 -6.30
CA ARG A 80 22.11 -23.07 -6.56
C ARG A 80 22.82 -21.72 -6.51
N GLY A 81 22.15 -20.68 -6.01
CA GLY A 81 22.67 -19.32 -5.94
C GLY A 81 22.74 -18.62 -7.31
N ARG A 82 22.13 -19.18 -8.36
CA ARG A 82 22.16 -18.61 -9.72
C ARG A 82 21.10 -17.53 -9.87
N TYR A 83 21.38 -16.51 -10.66
CA TYR A 83 20.44 -15.42 -10.93
C TYR A 83 20.50 -14.96 -12.37
N LEU A 84 19.41 -14.38 -12.85
CA LEU A 84 19.31 -13.66 -14.10
C LEU A 84 18.46 -12.42 -13.90
N ILE A 85 19.01 -11.23 -14.16
CA ILE A 85 18.27 -9.98 -14.26
C ILE A 85 17.98 -9.74 -15.74
N PRO A 86 16.74 -9.92 -16.20
CA PRO A 86 16.38 -9.79 -17.61
C PRO A 86 16.11 -8.34 -17.98
N GLU A 87 16.29 -8.00 -19.25
CA GLU A 87 15.83 -6.77 -19.89
C GLU A 87 16.23 -5.49 -19.12
N LEU A 88 17.52 -5.37 -18.83
CA LEU A 88 18.09 -4.12 -18.32
C LEU A 88 18.25 -3.11 -19.45
N PRO A 89 17.77 -1.87 -19.31
CA PRO A 89 18.10 -0.77 -20.20
C PRO A 89 19.61 -0.58 -20.35
N LYS A 90 20.05 -0.04 -21.50
CA LYS A 90 21.46 0.23 -21.73
C LYS A 90 21.95 1.37 -20.82
N ALA A 91 22.66 1.01 -19.76
CA ALA A 91 23.23 1.90 -18.74
C ALA A 91 24.34 1.17 -17.96
N ASN A 92 25.06 1.88 -17.12
CA ASN A 92 25.94 1.27 -16.13
C ASN A 92 25.20 1.10 -14.81
N TYR A 93 25.29 -0.07 -14.23
CA TYR A 93 24.59 -0.43 -13.00
C TYR A 93 25.57 -0.64 -11.84
N SER A 94 25.21 -0.20 -10.66
CA SER A 94 25.74 -0.69 -9.41
C SER A 94 24.97 -1.94 -9.02
N VAL A 95 25.67 -3.08 -8.87
CA VAL A 95 25.05 -4.38 -8.59
C VAL A 95 25.60 -4.93 -7.29
N TRP A 96 24.70 -5.40 -6.40
CA TRP A 96 25.08 -5.99 -5.13
C TRP A 96 24.07 -7.05 -4.64
N VAL A 97 24.41 -7.75 -3.59
CA VAL A 97 23.58 -8.78 -2.96
C VAL A 97 23.04 -8.30 -1.63
N ARG A 98 21.77 -8.57 -1.38
CA ARG A 98 21.08 -8.41 -0.10
C ARG A 98 20.32 -9.70 0.25
N GLY A 99 20.27 -10.07 1.53
CA GLY A 99 19.49 -11.24 1.95
C GLY A 99 19.42 -11.37 3.46
N TYR A 100 18.44 -12.11 3.96
CA TYR A 100 18.35 -12.37 5.39
C TYR A 100 19.50 -13.26 5.87
N GLY A 101 20.14 -12.85 6.97
CA GLY A 101 21.39 -13.43 7.46
C GLY A 101 22.65 -12.88 6.81
N LEU A 102 22.53 -11.94 5.89
CA LEU A 102 23.63 -11.24 5.22
C LEU A 102 23.61 -9.75 5.58
N VAL A 103 24.71 -9.07 5.28
CA VAL A 103 24.76 -7.62 5.08
C VAL A 103 24.96 -7.33 3.60
N ASP A 104 24.69 -6.09 3.15
CA ASP A 104 24.89 -5.71 1.75
C ASP A 104 26.34 -5.99 1.31
N SER A 105 26.47 -6.65 0.17
CA SER A 105 27.80 -6.88 -0.42
C SER A 105 28.36 -5.59 -1.02
N THR A 106 29.66 -5.59 -1.33
CA THR A 106 30.29 -4.51 -2.11
C THR A 106 29.57 -4.36 -3.45
N LYS A 107 29.25 -3.10 -3.81
CA LYS A 107 28.64 -2.77 -5.11
C LYS A 107 29.67 -2.91 -6.23
N VAL A 108 29.32 -3.68 -7.26
CA VAL A 108 30.12 -3.87 -8.47
C VAL A 108 29.52 -3.08 -9.61
N ARG A 109 30.32 -2.26 -10.30
CA ARG A 109 29.85 -1.49 -11.46
C ARG A 109 29.98 -2.34 -12.74
N THR A 110 28.89 -2.46 -13.50
CA THR A 110 28.83 -3.24 -14.74
C THR A 110 27.76 -2.73 -15.69
N ALA A 111 27.80 -3.20 -16.95
CA ALA A 111 26.77 -3.00 -17.96
C ALA A 111 26.06 -4.34 -18.28
N PRO A 112 24.86 -4.33 -18.87
CA PRO A 112 24.19 -5.53 -19.35
C PRO A 112 25.00 -6.32 -20.37
N GLY A 113 24.60 -7.57 -20.66
CA GLY A 113 25.25 -8.47 -21.59
C GLY A 113 26.45 -9.24 -20.99
N LYS A 114 26.58 -9.28 -19.68
CA LYS A 114 27.72 -9.86 -18.99
C LYS A 114 27.33 -10.93 -17.97
N PHE A 115 28.24 -11.88 -17.77
CA PHE A 115 28.24 -12.81 -16.67
C PHE A 115 28.95 -12.16 -15.47
N LEU A 116 28.32 -12.12 -14.29
CA LEU A 116 28.85 -11.49 -13.10
C LEU A 116 28.60 -12.36 -11.88
N ASP A 117 29.65 -12.99 -11.37
CA ASP A 117 29.60 -13.66 -10.06
C ASP A 117 29.74 -12.64 -8.92
N LEU A 118 28.97 -12.84 -7.86
CA LEU A 118 28.91 -11.96 -6.69
C LEU A 118 29.20 -12.71 -5.40
N ASN A 119 29.95 -12.07 -4.51
CA ASN A 119 30.22 -12.57 -3.19
C ASN A 119 29.27 -11.93 -2.16
N ALA A 120 28.42 -12.74 -1.57
CA ALA A 120 27.58 -12.32 -0.46
C ALA A 120 28.39 -12.23 0.83
N VAL A 121 28.02 -11.29 1.70
CA VAL A 121 28.70 -11.05 2.98
C VAL A 121 27.80 -11.53 4.11
N VAL A 122 28.20 -12.60 4.79
CA VAL A 122 27.49 -13.12 5.96
C VAL A 122 27.51 -12.04 7.05
N ALA A 123 26.37 -11.80 7.68
CA ALA A 123 26.27 -10.82 8.75
C ALA A 123 27.18 -11.22 9.92
N PRO A 124 27.98 -10.29 10.48
CA PRO A 124 28.93 -10.60 11.55
C PRO A 124 28.26 -11.01 12.86
N ASN A 125 27.01 -10.62 13.06
CA ASN A 125 26.20 -10.95 14.23
C ASN A 125 24.71 -10.80 13.93
N ALA A 126 23.87 -11.20 14.89
CA ALA A 126 22.42 -11.14 14.76
C ALA A 126 21.87 -9.70 14.61
N ALA A 127 22.49 -8.71 15.27
CA ALA A 127 22.07 -7.31 15.17
C ALA A 127 22.27 -6.76 13.75
N ALA A 128 23.44 -7.02 13.14
CA ALA A 128 23.72 -6.64 11.77
C ALA A 128 22.77 -7.31 10.76
N ALA A 129 22.42 -8.58 10.99
CA ALA A 129 21.43 -9.28 10.16
C ALA A 129 20.02 -8.67 10.30
N ALA A 130 19.64 -8.28 11.52
CA ALA A 130 18.32 -7.76 11.82
C ALA A 130 18.07 -6.36 11.22
N GLU A 131 19.10 -5.59 10.87
CA GLU A 131 18.96 -4.29 10.18
C GLU A 131 18.20 -4.40 8.86
N TYR A 132 18.19 -5.56 8.22
CA TYR A 132 17.48 -5.83 6.96
C TYR A 132 16.12 -6.50 7.14
N TYR A 133 15.66 -6.66 8.39
CA TYR A 133 14.34 -7.26 8.63
C TYR A 133 13.22 -6.28 8.31
N PRO A 134 12.11 -6.75 7.70
CA PRO A 134 10.94 -5.92 7.46
C PRO A 134 10.37 -5.31 8.74
N ALA A 135 9.70 -4.18 8.59
CA ALA A 135 9.14 -3.41 9.68
C ALA A 135 8.29 -4.24 10.66
N ILE A 136 7.57 -5.27 10.18
CA ILE A 136 6.72 -6.13 11.03
C ILE A 136 7.48 -6.79 12.17
N TYR A 137 8.72 -7.19 11.95
CA TYR A 137 9.54 -7.85 12.98
C TYR A 137 9.88 -6.90 14.12
N TRP A 138 10.20 -5.65 13.80
CA TRP A 138 10.49 -4.60 14.76
C TRP A 138 9.22 -4.04 15.42
N TYR A 139 8.14 -3.93 14.64
CA TYR A 139 6.84 -3.50 15.16
C TYR A 139 6.24 -4.52 16.12
N SER A 140 6.46 -5.82 15.87
CA SER A 140 6.00 -6.89 16.78
C SER A 140 6.59 -6.80 18.18
N MET A 141 7.70 -6.08 18.37
CA MET A 141 8.30 -5.83 19.69
C MET A 141 7.56 -4.79 20.52
N LEU A 142 6.57 -4.07 19.97
CA LEU A 142 5.74 -3.16 20.73
C LEU A 142 4.90 -3.95 21.74
N LYS A 143 5.10 -3.72 23.03
CA LYS A 143 4.24 -4.24 24.10
C LYS A 143 2.94 -3.45 24.11
N VAL A 144 1.81 -4.13 24.00
CA VAL A 144 0.49 -3.51 24.12
C VAL A 144 -0.09 -3.77 25.51
N PRO A 145 -1.09 -2.99 25.96
CA PRO A 145 -1.76 -3.28 27.23
C PRO A 145 -2.34 -4.70 27.24
N GLU A 146 -2.28 -5.38 28.37
CA GLU A 146 -2.83 -6.73 28.55
C GLU A 146 -4.36 -6.74 28.43
N LYS A 147 -4.94 -7.89 28.07
CA LYS A 147 -6.41 -8.03 28.07
C LYS A 147 -7.05 -7.70 29.41
N SER A 148 -6.36 -8.03 30.52
CA SER A 148 -6.78 -7.73 31.91
C SER A 148 -6.78 -6.24 32.26
N ASP A 149 -6.11 -5.39 31.49
CA ASP A 149 -6.13 -3.94 31.66
C ASP A 149 -7.47 -3.31 31.23
N PHE A 150 -8.30 -4.07 30.51
CA PHE A 150 -9.57 -3.57 29.97
C PHE A 150 -10.78 -4.07 30.79
N PRO A 151 -11.88 -3.29 30.86
CA PRO A 151 -12.06 -1.95 30.26
C PRO A 151 -11.15 -0.90 30.87
N GLY A 152 -10.84 0.14 30.08
CA GLY A 152 -10.07 1.28 30.56
C GLY A 152 -10.79 1.99 31.73
N THR A 153 -10.00 2.48 32.68
CA THR A 153 -10.49 3.17 33.89
C THR A 153 -10.12 4.66 33.93
N GLY A 154 -9.52 5.17 32.85
CA GLY A 154 -9.17 6.57 32.64
C GLY A 154 -7.82 6.99 33.24
N PRO A 155 -7.46 8.29 33.11
CA PRO A 155 -6.14 8.81 33.51
C PRO A 155 -5.83 8.69 34.98
N GLN A 156 -6.86 8.71 35.84
CA GLN A 156 -6.70 8.55 37.29
C GLN A 156 -6.69 7.07 37.73
N GLY A 157 -6.96 6.16 36.82
CA GLY A 157 -6.92 4.72 37.05
C GLY A 157 -5.73 4.08 36.33
N ASN A 158 -6.00 3.17 35.37
CA ASN A 158 -4.94 2.44 34.63
C ASN A 158 -4.36 3.20 33.43
N GLY A 159 -4.77 4.44 33.17
CA GLY A 159 -4.30 5.27 32.07
C GLY A 159 -4.76 4.76 30.69
N ILE A 160 -5.84 4.00 30.61
CA ILE A 160 -6.52 3.64 29.38
C ILE A 160 -7.87 4.36 29.36
N PRO A 161 -8.23 5.05 28.26
CA PRO A 161 -9.52 5.74 28.18
C PRO A 161 -10.71 4.82 28.49
N VAL A 162 -11.68 5.30 29.26
CA VAL A 162 -12.90 4.55 29.60
C VAL A 162 -13.73 4.14 28.38
N ALA A 163 -13.51 4.82 27.25
CA ALA A 163 -14.13 4.47 25.96
C ALA A 163 -13.58 3.17 25.38
N LEU A 164 -12.35 2.78 25.71
CA LEU A 164 -11.73 1.55 25.23
C LEU A 164 -12.13 0.38 26.14
N LYS A 165 -12.99 -0.49 25.62
CA LYS A 165 -13.56 -1.63 26.35
C LYS A 165 -12.75 -2.91 26.20
N SER A 166 -11.86 -2.99 25.19
CA SER A 166 -11.08 -4.19 24.92
C SER A 166 -9.71 -3.86 24.33
N GLN A 167 -8.78 -4.83 24.44
CA GLN A 167 -7.47 -4.76 23.79
C GLN A 167 -7.60 -4.58 22.27
N THR A 168 -8.60 -5.22 21.62
CA THR A 168 -8.84 -5.09 20.17
C THR A 168 -9.20 -3.65 19.77
N GLN A 169 -9.97 -2.92 20.56
CA GLN A 169 -10.24 -1.50 20.32
C GLN A 169 -8.96 -0.65 20.40
N TRP A 170 -8.08 -0.94 21.36
CA TRP A 170 -6.80 -0.26 21.48
C TRP A 170 -5.89 -0.55 20.28
N LEU A 171 -5.82 -1.83 19.87
CA LEU A 171 -5.04 -2.28 18.70
C LEU A 171 -5.52 -1.63 17.41
N ASP A 172 -6.82 -1.44 17.23
CA ASP A 172 -7.38 -0.78 16.05
C ASP A 172 -6.79 0.63 15.86
N VAL A 173 -6.54 1.37 16.97
CA VAL A 173 -5.96 2.71 16.91
C VAL A 173 -4.49 2.72 16.50
N VAL A 174 -3.68 1.77 16.96
CA VAL A 174 -2.25 1.73 16.57
C VAL A 174 -2.03 1.10 15.19
N LYS A 175 -3.02 0.38 14.69
CA LYS A 175 -3.00 -0.26 13.38
C LYS A 175 -3.71 0.60 12.31
N THR A 176 -4.57 0.01 11.52
CA THR A 176 -5.12 0.60 10.29
C THR A 176 -6.12 1.73 10.49
N ASN A 177 -6.64 1.94 11.71
CA ASN A 177 -7.57 3.04 12.03
C ASN A 177 -6.90 4.21 12.78
N GLY A 178 -5.57 4.30 12.75
CA GLY A 178 -4.84 5.37 13.41
C GLY A 178 -3.39 5.51 12.95
N CYS A 179 -2.43 5.08 13.76
CA CYS A 179 -1.00 5.35 13.51
C CYS A 179 -0.50 4.79 12.17
N TYR A 180 -0.89 3.57 11.84
CA TYR A 180 -0.42 2.90 10.63
C TYR A 180 -1.04 3.44 9.32
N THR A 181 -1.99 4.36 9.39
CA THR A 181 -2.57 5.00 8.19
C THR A 181 -1.57 5.90 7.45
N CYS A 182 -0.56 6.41 8.15
CA CYS A 182 0.40 7.37 7.64
C CYS A 182 1.85 6.89 7.75
N HIS A 183 2.16 6.07 8.76
CA HIS A 183 3.51 5.62 9.08
C HIS A 183 3.62 4.11 9.02
N GLN A 184 4.73 3.61 8.50
CA GLN A 184 5.14 2.23 8.65
C GLN A 184 5.88 2.09 9.99
N LEU A 185 5.16 1.74 11.06
CA LEU A 185 5.79 1.49 12.35
C LEU A 185 6.72 0.28 12.29
N GLY A 186 7.89 0.39 12.90
CA GLY A 186 8.94 -0.63 12.87
C GLY A 186 10.01 -0.42 11.82
N ASN A 187 9.83 0.48 10.84
CA ASN A 187 10.93 0.88 9.98
C ASN A 187 12.01 1.67 10.76
N LYS A 188 13.20 1.82 10.18
CA LYS A 188 14.36 2.43 10.85
C LYS A 188 14.05 3.83 11.37
N ALA A 189 13.30 4.64 10.64
CA ALA A 189 12.95 6.00 11.04
C ALA A 189 11.96 6.05 12.20
N THR A 190 11.09 5.05 12.36
CA THR A 190 10.07 5.03 13.42
C THR A 190 10.52 4.33 14.69
N ARG A 191 11.40 3.32 14.60
CA ARG A 191 11.89 2.54 15.76
C ARG A 191 13.04 3.18 16.52
N ALA A 192 13.50 4.35 16.08
CA ALA A 192 14.56 5.12 16.74
C ALA A 192 14.10 6.56 17.02
N ILE A 193 14.63 7.17 18.05
CA ILE A 193 14.48 8.61 18.31
C ILE A 193 15.56 9.33 17.49
N PRO A 194 15.22 10.15 16.49
CA PRO A 194 16.20 10.86 15.69
C PRO A 194 16.84 11.98 16.48
N LYS A 195 18.15 12.17 16.33
CA LYS A 195 18.91 13.25 17.00
C LYS A 195 18.40 14.65 16.62
N GLU A 196 17.91 14.81 15.42
CA GLU A 196 17.34 16.07 14.92
C GLU A 196 16.07 16.50 15.67
N LEU A 197 15.47 15.60 16.43
CA LEU A 197 14.29 15.92 17.26
C LEU A 197 14.67 16.84 18.43
N GLY A 198 15.89 16.73 18.94
CA GLY A 198 16.43 17.47 20.09
C GLY A 198 16.87 16.57 21.23
N ASP A 199 17.33 17.19 22.32
CA ASP A 199 17.73 16.51 23.55
C ASP A 199 16.57 16.53 24.56
N PHE A 200 16.32 15.37 25.21
CA PHE A 200 15.22 15.17 26.15
C PHE A 200 15.72 14.48 27.42
N LYS A 201 15.01 14.70 28.51
CA LYS A 201 15.32 14.01 29.78
C LYS A 201 15.10 12.51 29.71
N ASN A 202 14.12 12.09 28.92
CA ASN A 202 13.75 10.69 28.70
C ASN A 202 13.05 10.50 27.36
N SER A 203 12.84 9.27 26.94
CA SER A 203 12.21 8.94 25.66
C SER A 203 10.71 9.23 25.61
N GLU A 204 10.03 9.33 26.75
CA GLU A 204 8.62 9.75 26.80
C GLU A 204 8.45 11.21 26.36
N GLU A 205 9.32 12.12 26.83
CA GLU A 205 9.36 13.51 26.36
C GLU A 205 9.70 13.60 24.86
N ALA A 206 10.62 12.77 24.39
CA ALA A 206 10.97 12.69 22.98
C ALA A 206 9.77 12.24 22.12
N TRP A 207 9.00 11.25 22.56
CA TRP A 207 7.79 10.82 21.88
C TRP A 207 6.69 11.89 21.91
N ALA A 208 6.49 12.57 23.03
CA ALA A 208 5.55 13.69 23.11
C ALA A 208 5.91 14.79 22.10
N ARG A 209 7.20 15.16 22.00
CA ARG A 209 7.69 16.13 21.01
C ARG A 209 7.51 15.64 19.58
N ARG A 210 7.74 14.36 19.31
CA ARG A 210 7.60 13.74 17.98
C ARG A 210 6.17 13.84 17.46
N ILE A 211 5.18 13.53 18.30
CA ILE A 211 3.75 13.53 17.95
C ILE A 211 3.26 14.92 17.52
N VAL A 212 3.80 15.99 18.07
CA VAL A 212 3.41 17.36 17.72
C VAL A 212 4.28 17.97 16.61
N SER A 213 5.05 17.16 15.88
CA SER A 213 5.98 17.64 14.86
C SER A 213 5.34 17.76 13.47
N GLY A 214 5.65 18.86 12.78
CA GLY A 214 5.36 19.05 11.37
C GLY A 214 3.89 19.17 11.02
N GLN A 215 3.58 19.08 9.75
CA GLN A 215 2.28 19.40 9.18
C GLN A 215 1.16 18.41 9.56
N ALA A 216 1.53 17.17 9.88
CA ALA A 216 0.59 16.13 10.35
C ALA A 216 0.35 16.13 11.86
N MET A 217 0.89 17.10 12.62
CA MET A 217 0.83 17.13 14.08
C MET A 217 -0.60 17.04 14.65
N THR A 218 -1.59 17.67 14.02
CA THR A 218 -2.98 17.61 14.46
C THR A 218 -3.55 16.21 14.35
N GLN A 219 -3.28 15.52 13.25
CA GLN A 219 -3.73 14.15 13.03
C GLN A 219 -3.06 13.18 14.01
N MET A 220 -1.75 13.32 14.23
CA MET A 220 -1.01 12.50 15.21
C MET A 220 -1.52 12.75 16.64
N THR A 221 -1.73 14.01 17.02
CA THR A 221 -2.26 14.37 18.33
C THR A 221 -3.67 13.81 18.55
N ASN A 222 -4.53 13.86 17.54
CA ASN A 222 -5.87 13.30 17.64
C ASN A 222 -5.86 11.76 17.79
N ASN A 223 -4.96 11.08 17.10
CA ASN A 223 -4.82 9.63 17.26
C ASN A 223 -4.28 9.23 18.63
N ILE A 224 -3.24 9.92 19.12
CA ILE A 224 -2.66 9.58 20.43
C ILE A 224 -3.61 9.87 21.60
N LYS A 225 -4.45 10.89 21.48
CA LYS A 225 -5.51 11.20 22.47
C LYS A 225 -6.51 10.06 22.65
N ARG A 226 -6.72 9.23 21.61
CA ARG A 226 -7.58 8.05 21.70
C ARG A 226 -6.99 6.93 22.57
N LEU A 227 -5.69 7.00 22.89
CA LEU A 227 -4.95 5.98 23.65
C LEU A 227 -4.57 6.43 25.06
N ASP A 228 -4.90 7.65 25.48
CA ASP A 228 -4.36 8.38 26.65
C ASP A 228 -2.84 8.66 26.48
N PRO A 229 -2.46 9.91 26.15
CA PRO A 229 -1.10 10.25 25.78
C PRO A 229 0.00 9.80 26.75
N PRO A 230 -0.08 10.00 28.07
CA PRO A 230 0.96 9.59 29.01
C PRO A 230 1.28 8.09 28.94
N ARG A 231 0.24 7.24 28.96
CA ARG A 231 0.45 5.78 28.87
C ARG A 231 0.96 5.37 27.48
N ALA A 232 0.44 5.97 26.42
CA ALA A 232 0.88 5.70 25.07
C ALA A 232 2.36 6.09 24.85
N TYR A 233 2.78 7.28 25.32
CA TYR A 233 4.19 7.69 25.25
C TYR A 233 5.10 6.73 25.98
N LYS A 234 4.71 6.25 27.16
CA LYS A 234 5.48 5.25 27.90
C LYS A 234 5.63 3.93 27.15
N LEU A 235 4.57 3.44 26.48
CA LEU A 235 4.63 2.22 25.69
C LEU A 235 5.55 2.36 24.46
N PHE A 236 5.49 3.50 23.77
CA PHE A 236 6.37 3.78 22.65
C PHE A 236 7.82 4.03 23.08
N ALA A 237 8.03 4.68 24.24
CA ALA A 237 9.35 4.87 24.82
C ALA A 237 9.99 3.53 25.21
N ASP A 238 9.27 2.65 25.95
CA ASP A 238 9.74 1.30 26.27
C ASP A 238 10.17 0.53 25.02
N TRP A 239 9.37 0.60 23.95
CA TRP A 239 9.68 -0.06 22.69
C TRP A 239 11.00 0.44 22.07
N THR A 240 11.17 1.76 21.93
CA THR A 240 12.38 2.34 21.33
C THR A 240 13.60 2.19 22.23
N ASP A 241 13.45 2.26 23.56
CA ASP A 241 14.54 2.09 24.52
C ASP A 241 15.07 0.66 24.54
N ARG A 242 14.21 -0.37 24.50
CA ARG A 242 14.61 -1.76 24.38
C ARG A 242 15.39 -2.03 23.10
N ILE A 243 14.92 -1.48 21.97
CA ILE A 243 15.64 -1.59 20.69
C ILE A 243 17.00 -0.88 20.78
N ALA A 244 17.05 0.33 21.35
CA ALA A 244 18.31 1.08 21.53
C ALA A 244 19.28 0.36 22.47
N ALA A 245 18.77 -0.39 23.46
CA ALA A 245 19.55 -1.25 24.36
C ALA A 245 20.05 -2.56 23.69
N GLY A 246 19.68 -2.81 22.41
CA GLY A 246 20.14 -3.96 21.63
C GLY A 246 19.19 -5.16 21.64
N GLU A 247 17.96 -5.02 22.14
CA GLU A 247 16.95 -6.07 22.01
C GLU A 247 16.57 -6.27 20.54
N LEU A 248 16.50 -7.52 20.12
CA LEU A 248 16.23 -7.91 18.73
C LEU A 248 14.86 -8.58 18.61
N PRO A 249 14.27 -8.58 17.40
CA PRO A 249 13.04 -9.34 17.13
C PRO A 249 13.19 -10.81 17.50
N ALA A 250 12.18 -11.37 18.16
CA ALA A 250 12.18 -12.76 18.64
C ALA A 250 12.23 -13.80 17.50
N SER A 251 11.83 -13.42 16.30
CA SER A 251 11.89 -14.28 15.11
C SER A 251 12.59 -13.56 13.95
N LYS A 252 13.04 -14.34 12.98
CA LYS A 252 13.70 -13.83 11.77
C LYS A 252 12.84 -14.13 10.52
N PRO A 253 12.88 -13.27 9.50
CA PRO A 253 12.18 -13.51 8.24
C PRO A 253 12.80 -14.71 7.49
N ALA A 254 11.94 -15.48 6.82
CA ALA A 254 12.38 -16.48 5.87
C ALA A 254 12.85 -15.82 4.57
N ARG A 255 13.87 -16.38 3.93
CA ARG A 255 14.28 -16.00 2.57
C ARG A 255 13.19 -16.42 1.58
N PRO A 256 13.05 -15.76 0.42
CA PRO A 256 12.12 -16.17 -0.63
C PRO A 256 12.24 -17.65 -0.99
N GLN A 257 11.10 -18.32 -1.14
CA GLN A 257 11.02 -19.74 -1.47
C GLN A 257 10.00 -19.98 -2.60
N GLY A 258 10.17 -21.07 -3.32
CA GLY A 258 9.25 -21.47 -4.38
C GLY A 258 8.98 -20.34 -5.37
N VAL A 259 7.70 -20.03 -5.60
CA VAL A 259 7.24 -19.01 -6.55
C VAL A 259 7.73 -17.59 -6.22
N GLU A 260 8.03 -17.29 -4.95
CA GLU A 260 8.54 -15.98 -4.54
C GLU A 260 9.91 -15.66 -5.18
N ARG A 261 10.72 -16.67 -5.52
CA ARG A 261 12.00 -16.48 -6.23
C ARG A 261 11.83 -16.12 -7.70
N ASN A 262 10.63 -16.35 -8.24
CA ASN A 262 10.33 -16.05 -9.63
C ASN A 262 9.93 -14.59 -9.86
N ILE A 263 9.82 -13.80 -8.80
CA ILE A 263 9.38 -12.41 -8.88
C ILE A 263 10.52 -11.53 -9.38
N VAL A 264 10.24 -10.75 -10.41
CA VAL A 264 11.07 -9.65 -10.89
C VAL A 264 10.44 -8.34 -10.45
N ILE A 265 11.21 -7.49 -9.76
CA ILE A 265 10.75 -6.21 -9.26
C ILE A 265 11.49 -5.11 -10.01
N THR A 266 10.75 -4.13 -10.52
CA THR A 266 11.31 -2.95 -11.17
C THR A 266 10.77 -1.70 -10.49
N LEU A 267 11.66 -0.73 -10.17
CA LEU A 267 11.29 0.51 -9.51
C LEU A 267 11.82 1.71 -10.30
N TRP A 268 11.07 2.81 -10.24
CA TRP A 268 11.42 4.12 -10.79
C TRP A 268 11.13 5.20 -9.75
N ASP A 269 12.03 6.17 -9.60
CA ASP A 269 11.72 7.40 -8.91
C ASP A 269 10.80 8.25 -9.79
N TRP A 270 9.75 8.89 -9.23
CA TRP A 270 8.79 9.63 -10.05
C TRP A 270 8.22 10.92 -9.42
N ALA A 271 8.63 11.28 -8.22
CA ALA A 271 8.11 12.44 -7.52
C ALA A 271 9.22 13.18 -6.76
N GLY A 272 8.91 14.34 -6.21
CA GLY A 272 9.83 15.09 -5.37
C GLY A 272 10.05 14.49 -3.98
N PRO A 273 11.11 14.91 -3.26
CA PRO A 273 11.43 14.35 -1.93
C PRO A 273 10.46 14.77 -0.82
N LYS A 274 9.58 15.73 -1.08
CA LYS A 274 8.51 16.18 -0.17
C LYS A 274 7.15 15.65 -0.59
N ASP A 275 7.04 15.05 -1.78
CA ASP A 275 5.76 14.65 -2.35
C ASP A 275 5.30 13.34 -1.71
N TYR A 276 4.08 13.35 -1.23
CA TYR A 276 3.39 12.19 -0.71
C TYR A 276 2.49 11.60 -1.80
N LEU A 277 2.83 10.42 -2.29
CA LEU A 277 2.04 9.69 -3.29
C LEU A 277 1.11 8.73 -2.57
N HIS A 278 -0.19 8.85 -2.83
CA HIS A 278 -1.17 7.95 -2.22
C HIS A 278 -1.39 6.71 -3.09
N ASP A 279 -1.77 6.89 -4.34
CA ASP A 279 -2.11 5.83 -5.27
C ASP A 279 -1.43 6.03 -6.62
N GLU A 280 -1.36 4.97 -7.41
CA GLU A 280 -1.06 4.98 -8.83
C GLU A 280 -2.17 4.28 -9.62
N ILE A 281 -2.16 4.42 -10.95
CA ILE A 281 -3.02 3.69 -11.86
C ILE A 281 -2.31 3.40 -13.17
N SER A 282 -2.43 2.17 -13.67
CA SER A 282 -1.82 1.71 -14.92
C SER A 282 -2.84 1.37 -16.01
N THR A 283 -4.09 1.02 -15.65
CA THR A 283 -5.10 0.51 -16.59
C THR A 283 -6.53 0.66 -16.08
N ASP A 284 -7.52 0.37 -16.94
CA ASP A 284 -8.92 0.15 -16.52
C ASP A 284 -9.04 -1.26 -15.91
N LYS A 285 -9.40 -1.34 -14.63
CA LYS A 285 -9.58 -2.59 -13.91
C LYS A 285 -10.53 -3.58 -14.62
N ARG A 286 -11.58 -3.08 -15.28
CA ARG A 286 -12.57 -3.90 -15.99
C ARG A 286 -12.02 -4.49 -17.29
N LYS A 287 -10.98 -3.87 -17.86
CA LYS A 287 -10.31 -4.30 -19.09
C LYS A 287 -8.81 -4.00 -19.00
N PRO A 288 -8.02 -4.88 -18.39
CA PRO A 288 -6.60 -4.61 -18.07
C PRO A 288 -5.65 -4.49 -19.26
N THR A 289 -6.16 -4.48 -20.49
CA THR A 289 -5.44 -4.16 -21.73
C THR A 289 -5.60 -2.69 -22.16
N VAL A 290 -6.46 -1.94 -21.51
CA VAL A 290 -6.52 -0.49 -21.70
C VAL A 290 -5.19 0.13 -21.25
N ASN A 291 -4.66 1.08 -22.01
CA ASN A 291 -3.37 1.73 -21.77
C ASN A 291 -2.16 0.76 -21.78
N ALA A 292 -2.21 -0.32 -22.58
CA ALA A 292 -1.10 -1.26 -22.75
C ALA A 292 0.18 -0.51 -23.18
N ASN A 293 1.31 -0.77 -22.48
CA ASN A 293 2.59 -0.06 -22.62
C ASN A 293 2.51 1.47 -22.40
N GLY A 294 1.39 1.97 -21.90
CA GLY A 294 1.17 3.40 -21.69
C GLY A 294 1.74 3.93 -20.36
N LEU A 295 1.48 5.21 -20.14
CA LEU A 295 1.97 5.96 -18.97
C LEU A 295 1.28 5.51 -17.68
N ILE A 296 1.99 5.63 -16.56
CA ILE A 296 1.47 5.39 -15.20
C ILE A 296 1.23 6.74 -14.53
N TYR A 297 0.11 6.90 -13.85
CA TYR A 297 -0.30 8.14 -13.19
C TYR A 297 -0.40 7.98 -11.68
N GLY A 298 0.06 8.98 -10.93
CA GLY A 298 0.01 8.97 -9.46
C GLY A 298 -0.79 10.11 -8.88
N THR A 299 -1.17 10.01 -7.62
CA THR A 299 -1.91 11.03 -6.87
C THR A 299 -1.12 11.55 -5.68
N PRO A 300 -0.70 12.82 -5.71
CA PRO A 300 0.04 13.46 -4.62
C PRO A 300 -0.92 14.10 -3.60
N GLU A 301 -1.68 13.29 -2.89
CA GLU A 301 -2.63 13.77 -1.89
C GLU A 301 -1.98 14.75 -0.91
N GLU A 302 -2.62 15.86 -0.60
CA GLU A 302 -2.18 16.92 0.32
C GLU A 302 -0.87 17.64 -0.07
N SER A 303 0.06 16.98 -0.78
CA SER A 303 1.43 17.50 -0.92
C SER A 303 1.59 18.57 -2.00
N THR A 304 1.05 18.33 -3.19
CA THR A 304 1.20 19.24 -4.33
C THR A 304 0.04 19.06 -5.33
N ASP A 305 -0.15 20.06 -6.20
CA ASP A 305 -1.08 19.98 -7.34
C ASP A 305 -0.43 19.38 -8.60
N LEU A 306 0.80 18.90 -8.50
CA LEU A 306 1.55 18.33 -9.60
C LEU A 306 1.49 16.79 -9.52
N PHE A 307 0.59 16.14 -10.27
CA PHE A 307 0.56 14.69 -10.28
C PHE A 307 1.67 14.09 -11.16
N PRO A 308 2.37 13.07 -10.66
CA PRO A 308 3.45 12.45 -11.41
C PRO A 308 2.93 11.53 -12.50
N VAL A 309 3.71 11.44 -13.57
CA VAL A 309 3.48 10.58 -14.73
C VAL A 309 4.78 9.87 -15.06
N LEU A 310 4.77 8.53 -15.04
CA LEU A 310 5.90 7.73 -15.47
C LEU A 310 5.67 7.18 -16.87
N ASP A 311 6.64 7.35 -17.75
CA ASP A 311 6.80 6.59 -18.97
C ASP A 311 7.72 5.38 -18.68
N PRO A 312 7.17 4.17 -18.53
CA PRO A 312 7.95 2.99 -18.19
C PRO A 312 8.78 2.46 -19.35
N VAL A 313 8.47 2.85 -20.59
CA VAL A 313 9.20 2.45 -21.79
C VAL A 313 10.46 3.30 -21.95
N ASN A 314 10.35 4.62 -21.77
CA ASN A 314 11.46 5.56 -21.89
C ASN A 314 12.14 5.85 -20.54
N HIS A 315 11.70 5.21 -19.45
CA HIS A 315 12.21 5.40 -18.08
C HIS A 315 12.25 6.87 -17.66
N LYS A 316 11.18 7.60 -17.94
CA LYS A 316 11.10 9.04 -17.72
C LYS A 316 9.91 9.41 -16.87
N ALA A 317 10.16 10.11 -15.76
CA ALA A 317 9.11 10.70 -14.93
C ALA A 317 8.92 12.19 -15.32
N THR A 318 7.65 12.61 -15.35
CA THR A 318 7.21 14.00 -15.56
C THR A 318 6.09 14.32 -14.60
N GLN A 319 5.61 15.57 -14.59
CA GLN A 319 4.50 16.00 -13.76
C GLN A 319 3.51 16.84 -14.58
N VAL A 320 2.23 16.73 -14.23
CA VAL A 320 1.15 17.54 -14.83
C VAL A 320 0.43 18.29 -13.72
N LYS A 321 0.17 19.57 -13.92
CA LYS A 321 -0.53 20.40 -12.95
C LYS A 321 -2.04 20.23 -13.07
N MET A 322 -2.69 19.84 -11.95
CA MET A 322 -4.15 19.85 -11.81
C MET A 322 -4.60 21.25 -11.39
N PRO A 323 -5.47 21.90 -12.13
CA PRO A 323 -6.02 23.19 -11.75
C PRO A 323 -7.19 23.06 -10.75
N VAL A 324 -7.51 24.15 -10.07
CA VAL A 324 -8.81 24.34 -9.41
C VAL A 324 -9.68 25.28 -10.24
N ARG A 325 -11.01 25.18 -10.10
CA ARG A 325 -11.99 26.08 -10.75
C ARG A 325 -12.12 27.41 -9.98
N ASP A 326 -12.00 27.32 -8.64
CA ASP A 326 -12.12 28.46 -7.75
C ASP A 326 -10.80 28.68 -7.00
N PRO A 327 -10.14 29.85 -7.15
CA PRO A 327 -8.89 30.15 -6.45
C PRO A 327 -9.02 30.17 -4.92
N ASN A 328 -10.26 30.31 -4.37
CA ASN A 328 -10.53 30.22 -2.94
C ASN A 328 -10.64 28.77 -2.42
N THR A 329 -10.34 27.77 -3.27
CA THR A 329 -10.27 26.38 -2.82
C THR A 329 -9.27 26.23 -1.69
N PRO A 330 -9.63 25.68 -0.52
CA PRO A 330 -8.74 25.54 0.61
C PRO A 330 -7.50 24.71 0.27
N SER A 331 -6.33 25.19 0.69
CA SER A 331 -5.08 24.44 0.60
C SER A 331 -4.93 23.48 1.78
N SER A 332 -4.14 22.43 1.59
CA SER A 332 -3.71 21.51 2.66
C SER A 332 -2.68 22.13 3.62
N LYS A 333 -2.24 23.34 3.32
CA LYS A 333 -1.26 24.09 4.13
C LYS A 333 -1.79 24.30 5.55
N GLN A 334 -1.03 23.86 6.54
CA GLN A 334 -1.33 24.07 7.96
C GLN A 334 -0.45 25.18 8.54
N ASN A 335 -1.09 26.13 9.23
CA ASN A 335 -0.41 27.22 9.89
C ASN A 335 -1.27 27.74 11.06
N PRO A 336 -0.75 27.86 12.30
CA PRO A 336 0.61 27.54 12.72
C PRO A 336 0.86 26.03 12.87
N MET A 337 2.13 25.63 12.85
CA MET A 337 2.57 24.25 13.11
C MET A 337 3.85 24.25 13.95
N THR A 338 4.07 23.18 14.74
CA THR A 338 5.35 22.96 15.40
C THR A 338 6.40 22.52 14.37
N PRO A 339 7.63 23.05 14.41
CA PRO A 339 8.67 22.71 13.45
C PRO A 339 8.90 21.21 13.31
N SER A 340 9.01 20.75 12.04
CA SER A 340 9.49 19.41 11.74
C SER A 340 11.00 19.33 11.96
N PRO A 341 11.53 18.27 12.61
CA PRO A 341 12.97 18.12 12.75
C PRO A 341 13.69 17.96 11.41
N HIS A 342 13.01 17.43 10.38
CA HIS A 342 13.59 17.21 9.05
C HIS A 342 13.41 18.38 8.07
N TRP A 343 12.27 19.10 8.16
CA TRP A 343 11.87 20.08 7.17
C TRP A 343 11.90 21.52 7.68
N GLY A 344 12.07 21.72 9.00
CA GLY A 344 12.10 23.05 9.62
C GLY A 344 10.71 23.61 9.95
N PRO A 345 10.60 24.95 10.11
CA PRO A 345 9.42 25.59 10.71
C PRO A 345 8.22 25.76 9.76
N GLY A 346 8.44 25.72 8.44
CA GLY A 346 7.39 25.98 7.46
C GLY A 346 6.66 24.72 7.00
N PRO A 347 5.42 24.85 6.51
CA PRO A 347 4.70 23.76 5.87
C PRO A 347 5.40 23.36 4.57
N ILE A 348 5.38 22.07 4.26
CA ILE A 348 5.98 21.51 3.04
C ILE A 348 4.94 21.12 2.00
N TRP A 349 3.67 20.99 2.40
CA TRP A 349 2.53 20.61 1.57
C TRP A 349 1.54 21.78 1.47
N ASP A 350 1.07 22.04 0.26
CA ASP A 350 0.20 23.19 -0.03
C ASP A 350 -0.86 22.92 -1.10
N SER A 351 -1.12 21.64 -1.44
CA SER A 351 -2.08 21.29 -2.49
C SER A 351 -3.46 21.86 -2.23
N GLN A 352 -4.02 22.53 -3.22
CA GLN A 352 -5.43 22.91 -3.28
C GLN A 352 -6.29 21.76 -3.79
N THR A 353 -5.80 20.99 -4.76
CA THR A 353 -6.57 19.90 -5.40
C THR A 353 -6.65 18.66 -4.54
N SER A 354 -5.63 18.38 -3.72
CA SER A 354 -5.58 17.19 -2.85
C SER A 354 -6.08 15.93 -3.57
N MET A 355 -5.46 15.63 -4.72
CA MET A 355 -5.85 14.51 -5.58
C MET A 355 -5.71 13.18 -4.88
N HIS A 356 -6.68 12.31 -5.12
CA HIS A 356 -6.72 10.99 -4.53
C HIS A 356 -7.35 9.99 -5.50
N ASN A 357 -7.08 8.72 -5.34
CA ASN A 357 -7.62 7.56 -6.04
C ASN A 357 -7.84 7.78 -7.55
N PRO A 358 -6.85 7.46 -8.38
CA PRO A 358 -6.95 7.56 -9.83
C PRO A 358 -7.61 6.29 -10.40
N MET A 359 -8.40 6.41 -11.47
CA MET A 359 -8.93 5.28 -12.23
C MET A 359 -8.91 5.56 -13.73
N PHE A 360 -8.55 4.56 -14.54
CA PHE A 360 -8.77 4.62 -15.97
C PHE A 360 -10.20 4.30 -16.34
N ASP A 361 -10.71 4.97 -17.36
CA ASP A 361 -11.91 4.51 -18.05
C ASP A 361 -11.55 3.70 -19.32
N GLU A 362 -12.54 3.10 -19.96
CA GLU A 362 -12.37 2.27 -21.17
C GLU A 362 -11.86 3.05 -22.40
N LYS A 363 -11.87 4.38 -22.36
CA LYS A 363 -11.34 5.26 -23.42
C LYS A 363 -9.88 5.64 -23.19
N GLY A 364 -9.31 5.23 -22.04
CA GLY A 364 -7.94 5.53 -21.65
C GLY A 364 -7.77 6.92 -21.04
N ARG A 365 -8.82 7.49 -20.46
CA ARG A 365 -8.75 8.75 -19.68
C ARG A 365 -8.60 8.42 -18.20
N VAL A 366 -7.91 9.29 -17.46
CA VAL A 366 -7.65 9.12 -16.03
C VAL A 366 -8.61 10.01 -15.23
N TRP A 367 -9.38 9.38 -14.36
CA TRP A 367 -10.31 10.05 -13.44
C TRP A 367 -9.70 10.09 -12.04
N PHE A 368 -9.95 11.18 -11.32
CA PHE A 368 -9.45 11.41 -9.97
C PHE A 368 -10.57 11.89 -9.07
N THR A 369 -10.50 11.56 -7.80
CA THR A 369 -11.18 12.36 -6.78
C THR A 369 -10.27 13.53 -6.42
N SER A 370 -10.78 14.77 -6.50
CA SER A 370 -9.98 15.97 -6.28
C SER A 370 -10.86 17.14 -5.84
N ARG A 371 -10.28 18.09 -5.11
CA ARG A 371 -10.96 19.36 -4.88
C ARG A 371 -10.96 20.18 -6.18
N VAL A 372 -12.09 20.75 -6.53
CA VAL A 372 -12.23 21.64 -7.71
C VAL A 372 -12.67 23.04 -7.35
N GLY A 373 -13.14 23.26 -6.13
CA GLY A 373 -13.62 24.56 -5.64
C GLY A 373 -13.79 24.61 -4.14
N ALA A 374 -14.30 25.76 -3.65
CA ALA A 374 -14.63 25.96 -2.24
C ALA A 374 -15.71 24.96 -1.77
N PRO A 375 -15.81 24.63 -0.47
CA PRO A 375 -16.70 23.59 0.04
C PRO A 375 -18.18 23.81 -0.21
N ALA A 376 -18.67 25.07 -0.19
CA ALA A 376 -20.09 25.38 -0.31
C ALA A 376 -20.68 24.87 -1.64
N ASN A 377 -21.71 24.06 -1.56
CA ASN A 377 -22.37 23.47 -2.73
C ASN A 377 -23.21 24.48 -3.53
N PRO A 378 -23.44 24.26 -4.85
CA PRO A 378 -24.40 25.00 -5.62
C PRO A 378 -25.84 24.73 -5.14
N ASP A 379 -26.76 25.64 -5.48
CA ASP A 379 -28.12 25.60 -4.94
C ASP A 379 -28.92 24.35 -5.32
N PHE A 380 -28.61 23.73 -6.47
CA PHE A 380 -29.29 22.49 -6.85
C PHE A 380 -28.97 21.29 -5.94
N CYS A 381 -27.97 21.40 -5.09
CA CYS A 381 -27.59 20.36 -4.09
C CYS A 381 -28.34 20.56 -2.75
N LYS A 382 -28.83 21.76 -2.49
CA LYS A 382 -29.25 22.22 -1.16
C LYS A 382 -30.74 21.99 -0.91
N LYS A 383 -31.14 22.26 0.33
CA LYS A 383 -32.56 22.23 0.74
C LYS A 383 -33.40 23.19 -0.11
N GLY A 384 -34.54 22.70 -0.59
CA GLY A 384 -35.43 23.44 -1.43
C GLY A 384 -35.22 23.29 -2.95
N SER A 385 -34.15 22.53 -3.31
CA SER A 385 -33.90 22.19 -4.72
C SER A 385 -34.92 21.17 -5.27
N GLU A 386 -35.20 21.26 -6.57
CA GLU A 386 -35.99 20.27 -7.30
C GLU A 386 -35.22 19.01 -7.71
N HIS A 387 -33.91 18.98 -7.46
CA HIS A 387 -33.08 17.82 -7.76
C HIS A 387 -33.54 16.58 -6.96
N PRO A 388 -33.75 15.40 -7.59
CA PRO A 388 -34.33 14.23 -6.93
C PRO A 388 -33.60 13.80 -5.65
N SER A 389 -32.28 13.83 -5.65
CA SER A 389 -31.49 13.49 -4.45
C SER A 389 -31.55 14.58 -3.38
N ALA A 390 -31.55 15.86 -3.74
CA ALA A 390 -31.59 16.97 -2.81
C ALA A 390 -32.95 17.11 -2.11
N LYS A 391 -34.05 16.72 -2.77
CA LYS A 391 -35.36 16.62 -2.13
C LYS A 391 -35.38 15.69 -0.94
N LEU A 392 -34.61 14.60 -1.01
CA LEU A 392 -34.53 13.58 0.04
C LEU A 392 -33.36 13.81 1.01
N PHE A 393 -32.21 14.17 0.48
CA PHE A 393 -30.94 14.32 1.22
C PHE A 393 -30.20 15.55 0.72
N PRO A 394 -30.58 16.76 1.14
CA PRO A 394 -29.89 17.99 0.76
C PRO A 394 -28.46 18.00 1.35
N LEU A 395 -27.50 18.54 0.60
CA LEU A 395 -26.10 18.63 0.96
C LEU A 395 -25.62 20.08 0.80
N GLU A 396 -25.22 20.70 1.90
CA GLU A 396 -24.77 22.10 1.92
C GLU A 396 -23.31 22.24 1.46
N GLU A 397 -22.48 21.22 1.68
CA GLU A 397 -21.04 21.25 1.41
C GLU A 397 -20.52 19.93 0.82
N SER A 398 -19.42 20.08 0.05
CA SER A 398 -18.63 18.96 -0.45
C SER A 398 -17.15 19.34 -0.47
N ASN A 399 -16.32 18.52 0.15
CA ASN A 399 -14.88 18.81 0.29
C ASN A 399 -14.01 18.29 -0.84
N ARG A 400 -14.46 17.29 -1.59
CA ARG A 400 -13.74 16.68 -2.70
C ARG A 400 -14.74 16.28 -3.77
N HIS A 401 -14.36 16.43 -5.02
CA HIS A 401 -15.20 16.29 -6.21
C HIS A 401 -14.53 15.32 -7.19
N LEU A 402 -14.75 15.47 -8.50
CA LEU A 402 -14.14 14.67 -9.55
C LEU A 402 -13.36 15.56 -10.53
N SER A 403 -12.28 15.01 -11.06
CA SER A 403 -11.58 15.55 -12.24
C SER A 403 -11.21 14.42 -13.20
N MET A 404 -11.03 14.77 -14.47
CA MET A 404 -10.64 13.84 -15.52
C MET A 404 -9.51 14.45 -16.35
N TYR A 405 -8.47 13.67 -16.61
CA TYR A 405 -7.39 14.01 -17.52
C TYR A 405 -7.46 13.11 -18.76
N ASP A 406 -7.43 13.69 -19.93
CA ASP A 406 -7.32 12.98 -21.19
C ASP A 406 -5.87 13.01 -21.70
N PRO A 407 -5.11 11.91 -21.61
CA PRO A 407 -3.71 11.87 -22.04
C PRO A 407 -3.52 12.16 -23.53
N LYS A 408 -4.51 11.91 -24.37
CA LYS A 408 -4.43 12.12 -25.82
C LYS A 408 -4.44 13.59 -26.22
N THR A 409 -5.18 14.39 -25.46
CA THR A 409 -5.38 15.83 -25.75
C THR A 409 -4.70 16.74 -24.74
N GLY A 410 -4.27 16.20 -23.59
CA GLY A 410 -3.79 16.98 -22.44
C GLY A 410 -4.89 17.76 -21.71
N LYS A 411 -6.17 17.58 -22.09
CA LYS A 411 -7.29 18.30 -21.51
C LYS A 411 -7.63 17.80 -20.11
N ILE A 412 -7.85 18.74 -19.18
CA ILE A 412 -8.39 18.46 -17.86
C ILE A 412 -9.83 18.96 -17.80
N THR A 413 -10.74 18.12 -17.30
CA THR A 413 -12.14 18.45 -17.06
C THR A 413 -12.40 18.37 -15.55
N LEU A 414 -12.87 19.47 -14.96
CA LEU A 414 -13.24 19.56 -13.54
C LEU A 414 -14.73 19.38 -13.40
N ILE A 415 -15.18 18.55 -12.46
CA ILE A 415 -16.58 18.18 -12.26
C ILE A 415 -16.94 18.37 -10.79
N ARG A 416 -17.83 19.32 -10.52
CA ARG A 416 -18.29 19.58 -9.17
C ARG A 416 -19.40 18.60 -8.78
N THR A 417 -19.19 17.84 -7.70
CA THR A 417 -20.20 16.95 -7.13
C THR A 417 -20.85 17.58 -5.90
N CYS A 418 -22.14 17.32 -5.69
CA CYS A 418 -22.85 17.72 -4.47
C CYS A 418 -22.37 16.91 -3.25
N PHE A 419 -21.98 15.67 -3.48
CA PHE A 419 -21.51 14.73 -2.45
C PHE A 419 -19.99 14.75 -2.39
N PRO A 420 -19.38 14.54 -1.22
CA PRO A 420 -17.95 14.39 -1.10
C PRO A 420 -17.48 13.07 -1.74
N THR A 421 -16.27 13.08 -2.28
CA THR A 421 -15.66 11.90 -2.92
C THR A 421 -14.37 11.51 -2.23
N HIS A 422 -14.03 10.20 -2.25
CA HIS A 422 -12.76 9.70 -1.74
C HIS A 422 -12.18 8.62 -2.66
N HIS A 423 -12.76 7.41 -2.72
CA HIS A 423 -12.46 6.44 -3.77
C HIS A 423 -13.54 6.44 -4.83
N LEU A 424 -13.21 5.97 -6.02
CA LEU A 424 -14.12 5.84 -7.14
C LEU A 424 -13.99 4.48 -7.82
N VAL A 425 -15.07 4.03 -8.45
CA VAL A 425 -15.10 2.78 -9.21
C VAL A 425 -16.12 2.90 -10.35
N PHE A 426 -15.79 2.34 -11.52
CA PHE A 426 -16.72 2.27 -12.64
C PHE A 426 -17.55 1.00 -12.58
N ALA A 427 -18.86 1.14 -12.77
CA ALA A 427 -19.75 0.02 -13.02
C ALA A 427 -19.59 -0.51 -14.45
N GLU A 428 -20.01 -1.76 -14.64
CA GLU A 428 -20.09 -2.42 -15.96
C GLU A 428 -21.53 -2.26 -16.54
N ASP A 429 -22.19 -1.13 -16.29
CA ASP A 429 -23.55 -0.85 -16.73
C ASP A 429 -23.60 -0.02 -18.04
N ALA A 430 -24.79 0.13 -18.62
CA ALA A 430 -25.01 0.85 -19.87
C ALA A 430 -24.65 2.35 -19.80
N ASN A 431 -24.62 2.92 -18.61
CA ASN A 431 -24.31 4.33 -18.35
C ASN A 431 -22.83 4.56 -18.04
N ASN A 432 -22.04 3.48 -17.89
CA ASN A 432 -20.68 3.57 -17.35
C ASN A 432 -20.65 4.40 -16.06
N THR A 433 -21.56 4.07 -15.14
CA THR A 433 -21.74 4.83 -13.90
C THR A 433 -20.47 4.85 -13.07
N LEU A 434 -20.04 6.04 -12.68
CA LEU A 434 -18.93 6.23 -11.77
C LEU A 434 -19.48 6.37 -10.36
N TRP A 435 -19.30 5.35 -9.54
CA TRP A 435 -19.65 5.36 -8.13
C TRP A 435 -18.50 5.88 -7.29
N THR A 436 -18.82 6.62 -6.22
CA THR A 436 -17.82 7.15 -5.30
C THR A 436 -18.13 6.75 -3.86
N SER A 437 -17.07 6.53 -3.08
CA SER A 437 -17.22 6.52 -1.64
C SER A 437 -17.39 7.96 -1.12
N ALA A 438 -18.23 8.16 -0.14
CA ALA A 438 -18.42 9.47 0.50
C ALA A 438 -17.25 9.74 1.47
N GLY A 439 -16.26 10.47 1.03
CA GLY A 439 -14.97 10.66 1.71
C GLY A 439 -14.98 11.58 2.92
N GLY A 440 -15.83 11.35 3.90
CA GLY A 440 -15.75 12.09 5.15
C GLY A 440 -16.92 11.82 6.10
N PRO A 441 -16.72 11.96 7.42
CA PRO A 441 -17.80 11.87 8.37
C PRO A 441 -18.81 12.99 8.13
N GLY A 442 -20.06 12.67 8.15
CA GLY A 442 -21.16 13.64 8.17
C GLY A 442 -22.10 13.66 6.96
N SER A 443 -21.68 13.25 5.74
CA SER A 443 -22.60 13.25 4.60
C SER A 443 -23.62 12.11 4.68
N GLY A 444 -23.18 10.92 5.11
CA GLY A 444 -24.02 9.72 5.22
C GLY A 444 -24.72 9.32 3.92
N VAL A 445 -24.12 9.64 2.77
CA VAL A 445 -24.64 9.35 1.44
C VAL A 445 -23.59 8.67 0.57
N ILE A 446 -24.05 7.93 -0.44
CA ILE A 446 -23.26 7.41 -1.53
C ILE A 446 -23.65 8.12 -2.80
N GLY A 447 -22.66 8.63 -3.53
CA GLY A 447 -22.91 9.42 -4.74
C GLY A 447 -22.36 8.75 -6.00
N TRP A 448 -22.93 9.14 -7.15
CA TRP A 448 -22.53 8.65 -8.46
C TRP A 448 -22.67 9.71 -9.55
N LEU A 449 -21.91 9.49 -10.62
CA LEU A 449 -22.03 10.25 -11.87
C LEU A 449 -22.45 9.30 -13.00
N ASN A 450 -23.55 9.61 -13.69
CA ASN A 450 -23.89 8.99 -14.96
C ASN A 450 -22.93 9.55 -16.02
N ARG A 451 -21.85 8.80 -16.28
CA ARG A 451 -20.77 9.28 -17.15
C ARG A 451 -21.23 9.50 -18.59
N LYS A 452 -22.07 8.62 -19.12
CA LYS A 452 -22.59 8.72 -20.49
C LYS A 452 -23.41 10.01 -20.66
N MET A 453 -24.27 10.35 -19.70
CA MET A 453 -25.05 11.59 -19.71
C MET A 453 -24.11 12.80 -19.61
N PHE A 454 -23.15 12.79 -18.71
CA PHE A 454 -22.20 13.88 -18.56
C PHE A 454 -21.37 14.12 -19.84
N GLU A 455 -20.91 13.07 -20.49
CA GLU A 455 -20.17 13.19 -21.76
C GLU A 455 -21.01 13.75 -22.91
N ALA A 456 -22.31 13.43 -22.92
CA ALA A 456 -23.23 13.92 -23.96
C ALA A 456 -23.66 15.38 -23.75
N THR A 457 -23.75 15.83 -22.51
CA THR A 457 -24.39 17.13 -22.19
C THR A 457 -23.45 18.13 -21.52
N GLY A 458 -22.42 17.70 -20.82
CA GLY A 458 -21.62 18.54 -19.92
C GLY A 458 -22.37 19.04 -18.68
N ASP A 459 -23.59 18.57 -18.44
CA ASP A 459 -24.49 19.05 -17.38
C ASP A 459 -24.20 18.31 -16.08
N GLU A 460 -23.51 18.98 -15.15
CA GLU A 460 -23.15 18.42 -13.83
C GLU A 460 -24.42 18.11 -13.01
N GLN A 461 -25.45 18.95 -13.06
CA GLN A 461 -26.67 18.77 -12.27
C GLN A 461 -27.46 17.52 -12.70
N LYS A 462 -27.67 17.33 -13.99
CA LYS A 462 -28.45 16.18 -14.49
C LYS A 462 -27.70 14.86 -14.42
N SER A 463 -26.35 14.90 -14.44
CA SER A 463 -25.56 13.73 -14.57
C SER A 463 -25.19 13.08 -13.22
N GLN A 464 -25.43 13.72 -12.08
CA GLN A 464 -25.09 13.22 -10.76
C GLN A 464 -26.32 12.98 -9.90
N SER A 465 -26.17 12.05 -8.96
CA SER A 465 -27.15 11.80 -7.90
C SER A 465 -26.49 11.16 -6.70
N TRP A 466 -27.21 11.08 -5.58
CA TRP A 466 -26.75 10.46 -4.34
C TRP A 466 -27.95 9.95 -3.53
N THR A 467 -27.68 9.04 -2.59
CA THR A 467 -28.69 8.48 -1.69
C THR A 467 -28.10 8.19 -0.32
N ALA A 468 -28.93 8.24 0.72
CA ALA A 468 -28.56 7.74 2.04
C ALA A 468 -28.56 6.22 2.09
N LEU A 469 -27.92 5.65 3.14
CA LEU A 469 -27.93 4.23 3.45
C LEU A 469 -29.14 3.95 4.35
N ILE A 470 -30.12 3.22 3.82
CA ILE A 470 -31.34 2.85 4.54
C ILE A 470 -31.40 1.32 4.64
N LEU A 471 -31.47 0.79 5.86
CA LEU A 471 -31.66 -0.63 6.13
C LEU A 471 -33.15 -0.94 6.13
N ASP A 472 -33.54 -1.97 5.42
CA ASP A 472 -34.89 -2.56 5.47
C ASP A 472 -35.09 -3.31 6.81
N THR A 473 -35.39 -2.57 7.86
CA THR A 473 -35.58 -3.16 9.21
C THR A 473 -36.99 -3.61 9.47
N ASN A 474 -37.97 -3.26 8.65
CA ASN A 474 -39.32 -3.82 8.70
C ASN A 474 -39.43 -5.14 7.89
N GLY A 475 -38.45 -5.44 7.02
CA GLY A 475 -38.32 -6.70 6.32
C GLY A 475 -39.25 -6.90 5.12
N ASN A 476 -39.79 -5.83 4.55
CA ASN A 476 -40.76 -5.92 3.47
C ASN A 476 -40.16 -5.78 2.05
N GLY A 477 -38.83 -5.56 1.95
CA GLY A 477 -38.10 -5.46 0.68
C GLY A 477 -38.30 -4.14 -0.06
N LYS A 478 -38.88 -3.13 0.58
CA LYS A 478 -39.11 -1.80 0.04
C LYS A 478 -38.51 -0.75 0.96
N ARG A 479 -38.12 0.39 0.38
CA ARG A 479 -37.72 1.54 1.16
C ARG A 479 -38.94 2.33 1.60
N ASP A 480 -39.13 2.41 2.90
CA ASP A 480 -40.23 3.09 3.57
C ASP A 480 -39.71 4.26 4.44
N ASP A 481 -40.65 4.84 5.24
CA ASP A 481 -40.28 5.77 6.31
C ASP A 481 -39.27 5.13 7.26
N TYR A 482 -38.32 5.88 7.75
CA TYR A 482 -37.24 5.36 8.56
C TYR A 482 -37.04 6.13 9.88
N VAL A 483 -36.43 5.46 10.83
CA VAL A 483 -35.92 6.08 12.05
C VAL A 483 -34.47 6.50 11.87
N GLU A 484 -34.06 7.56 12.56
CA GLU A 484 -32.68 8.06 12.55
C GLU A 484 -31.73 7.11 13.33
N PRO A 485 -30.39 7.19 13.12
CA PRO A 485 -29.43 6.23 13.68
C PRO A 485 -29.42 6.13 15.19
N ASP A 486 -29.69 7.22 15.90
CA ASP A 486 -29.74 7.32 17.37
C ASP A 486 -31.02 6.75 17.99
N GLN A 487 -32.01 6.43 17.17
CA GLN A 487 -33.27 5.84 17.63
C GLN A 487 -33.24 4.31 17.57
N PRO A 488 -33.96 3.62 18.45
CA PRO A 488 -34.07 2.17 18.38
C PRO A 488 -34.73 1.72 17.07
N VAL A 489 -34.51 0.46 16.69
CA VAL A 489 -35.20 -0.14 15.55
C VAL A 489 -36.69 -0.16 15.79
N ASP A 490 -37.47 0.37 14.84
CA ASP A 490 -38.93 0.30 14.82
C ASP A 490 -39.32 -0.81 13.82
N PRO A 491 -40.02 -1.86 14.24
CA PRO A 491 -40.37 -2.99 13.38
C PRO A 491 -41.35 -2.64 12.26
N THR A 492 -41.93 -1.45 12.29
CA THR A 492 -42.84 -0.95 11.24
C THR A 492 -42.16 -0.01 10.26
N LYS A 493 -40.90 0.36 10.49
CA LYS A 493 -40.13 1.32 9.71
C LYS A 493 -38.77 0.76 9.34
N ASP A 494 -38.13 1.45 8.40
CA ASP A 494 -36.71 1.26 8.09
C ASP A 494 -35.81 1.98 9.07
N LYS A 495 -34.50 1.81 8.92
CA LYS A 495 -33.49 2.51 9.75
C LYS A 495 -32.40 3.12 8.89
N ARG A 496 -32.16 4.42 9.09
CA ARG A 496 -31.03 5.09 8.45
C ARG A 496 -29.70 4.67 9.13
N VAL A 497 -28.66 4.50 8.32
CA VAL A 497 -27.27 4.35 8.76
C VAL A 497 -26.49 5.55 8.26
N VAL A 498 -25.82 6.27 9.17
CA VAL A 498 -24.90 7.34 8.80
C VAL A 498 -23.49 6.77 8.78
N ALA A 499 -23.00 6.44 7.61
CA ALA A 499 -21.69 5.90 7.38
C ALA A 499 -21.08 6.49 6.12
N ALA A 500 -19.76 6.69 6.12
CA ALA A 500 -18.98 6.99 4.93
C ALA A 500 -18.27 5.73 4.48
N PHE A 501 -18.42 5.36 3.22
CA PHE A 501 -17.60 4.28 2.66
C PHE A 501 -16.14 4.73 2.59
N TYR A 502 -15.25 3.83 3.02
CA TYR A 502 -13.83 3.99 2.76
C TYR A 502 -13.49 3.37 1.39
N GLY A 503 -13.42 2.05 1.29
CA GLY A 503 -13.37 1.36 0.00
C GLY A 503 -14.73 1.31 -0.67
N VAL A 504 -14.76 1.24 -2.00
CA VAL A 504 -15.97 1.07 -2.79
C VAL A 504 -15.73 0.07 -3.92
N GLY A 505 -16.68 -0.82 -4.17
CA GLY A 505 -16.65 -1.80 -5.23
C GLY A 505 -18.03 -2.02 -5.83
N VAL A 506 -18.07 -2.38 -7.11
CA VAL A 506 -19.31 -2.80 -7.78
C VAL A 506 -19.29 -4.30 -7.97
N ASN A 507 -20.32 -4.99 -7.52
CA ASN A 507 -20.41 -6.44 -7.69
C ASN A 507 -20.70 -6.74 -9.19
N PRO A 508 -19.81 -7.47 -9.87
CA PRO A 508 -19.95 -7.74 -11.28
C PRO A 508 -21.11 -8.70 -11.62
N LEU A 509 -21.69 -9.37 -10.64
CA LEU A 509 -22.80 -10.30 -10.85
C LEU A 509 -24.18 -9.62 -10.84
N ASP A 510 -24.39 -8.64 -9.97
CA ASP A 510 -25.71 -8.05 -9.74
C ASP A 510 -25.72 -6.52 -9.76
N GLY A 511 -24.57 -5.86 -10.01
CA GLY A 511 -24.45 -4.41 -10.06
C GLY A 511 -24.63 -3.68 -8.74
N THR A 512 -24.71 -4.40 -7.62
CA THR A 512 -24.82 -3.77 -6.29
C THR A 512 -23.51 -3.13 -5.87
N ILE A 513 -23.62 -2.07 -5.06
CA ILE A 513 -22.48 -1.29 -4.61
C ILE A 513 -22.10 -1.74 -3.22
N TRP A 514 -20.82 -1.99 -3.02
CA TRP A 514 -20.30 -2.43 -1.73
C TRP A 514 -19.26 -1.45 -1.22
N GLY A 515 -19.21 -1.26 0.08
CA GLY A 515 -18.22 -0.40 0.72
C GLY A 515 -17.87 -0.87 2.11
N THR A 516 -16.69 -0.47 2.56
CA THR A 516 -16.21 -0.68 3.92
C THR A 516 -16.39 0.58 4.74
N VAL A 517 -16.72 0.41 6.01
CA VAL A 517 -16.84 1.49 7.00
C VAL A 517 -15.77 1.32 8.05
N LEU A 518 -14.92 2.34 8.19
CA LEU A 518 -13.83 2.35 9.16
C LEU A 518 -14.36 2.40 10.60
N GLY A 519 -13.49 2.04 11.53
CA GLY A 519 -13.76 2.08 12.97
C GLY A 519 -13.82 0.70 13.59
N PHE A 520 -14.26 0.66 14.85
CA PHE A 520 -14.40 -0.56 15.62
C PHE A 520 -15.88 -0.80 15.97
N PRO A 521 -16.46 -1.96 15.65
CA PRO A 521 -15.86 -3.10 14.94
C PRO A 521 -15.65 -2.85 13.44
N GLY A 522 -16.30 -1.85 12.84
CA GLY A 522 -16.31 -1.58 11.40
C GLY A 522 -17.26 -2.52 10.65
N TYR A 523 -17.59 -2.18 9.40
CA TYR A 523 -18.62 -2.89 8.65
C TYR A 523 -18.23 -3.03 7.18
N VAL A 524 -18.82 -4.04 6.53
CA VAL A 524 -19.03 -4.06 5.08
C VAL A 524 -20.51 -3.78 4.83
N ILE A 525 -20.80 -2.85 3.94
CA ILE A 525 -22.16 -2.46 3.59
C ILE A 525 -22.39 -2.73 2.11
N ARG A 526 -23.53 -3.37 1.81
CA ARG A 526 -24.06 -3.53 0.46
C ARG A 526 -25.16 -2.51 0.24
N LEU A 527 -25.16 -1.82 -0.91
CA LEU A 527 -26.23 -0.95 -1.38
C LEU A 527 -26.83 -1.57 -2.65
N ASN A 528 -28.10 -1.95 -2.59
CA ASN A 528 -28.89 -2.25 -3.77
C ASN A 528 -29.55 -0.96 -4.26
N PRO A 529 -29.17 -0.42 -5.42
CA PRO A 529 -29.69 0.87 -5.88
C PRO A 529 -31.19 0.84 -6.24
N GLY A 530 -31.72 -0.32 -6.59
CA GLY A 530 -33.11 -0.41 -7.08
C GLY A 530 -33.29 0.27 -8.43
N SER A 531 -34.54 0.57 -8.79
CA SER A 531 -34.93 1.17 -10.09
C SER A 531 -34.80 2.70 -10.15
N ASN A 532 -34.88 3.37 -9.00
CA ASN A 532 -34.72 4.82 -8.83
C ASN A 532 -33.86 5.10 -7.58
N PRO A 533 -32.52 4.99 -7.66
CA PRO A 533 -31.64 4.96 -6.51
C PRO A 533 -31.85 6.04 -5.44
N PRO A 534 -32.13 7.30 -5.76
CA PRO A 534 -32.41 8.32 -4.74
C PRO A 534 -33.57 7.96 -3.79
N ALA A 535 -34.58 7.23 -4.29
CA ALA A 535 -35.77 6.88 -3.54
C ALA A 535 -35.92 5.41 -3.20
N THR A 536 -35.26 4.50 -3.91
CA THR A 536 -35.49 3.04 -3.79
C THR A 536 -34.29 2.27 -3.22
N ALA A 537 -33.12 2.90 -3.08
CA ALA A 537 -31.93 2.21 -2.63
C ALA A 537 -32.08 1.68 -1.19
N LEU A 538 -31.71 0.40 -1.00
CA LEU A 538 -31.69 -0.27 0.29
C LEU A 538 -30.29 -0.78 0.60
N ALA A 539 -29.89 -0.66 1.85
CA ALA A 539 -28.60 -1.12 2.35
C ALA A 539 -28.72 -2.39 3.19
N GLU A 540 -27.65 -3.15 3.23
CA GLU A 540 -27.43 -4.27 4.18
C GLU A 540 -26.09 -4.04 4.86
N VAL A 541 -25.96 -4.35 6.15
CA VAL A 541 -24.75 -4.16 6.93
C VAL A 541 -24.25 -5.48 7.48
N PHE A 542 -22.93 -5.71 7.41
CA PHE A 542 -22.28 -6.95 7.85
C PHE A 542 -21.04 -6.63 8.68
N GLU A 543 -21.02 -7.10 9.92
CA GLU A 543 -19.92 -6.96 10.85
C GLU A 543 -19.00 -8.19 10.77
N PRO A 544 -17.67 -8.03 10.68
CA PRO A 544 -16.77 -9.18 10.78
C PRO A 544 -16.84 -9.79 12.18
N PRO A 545 -16.96 -11.13 12.29
CA PRO A 545 -16.98 -11.80 13.59
C PRO A 545 -15.59 -11.77 14.23
N LEU A 546 -15.53 -11.66 15.56
CA LEU A 546 -14.27 -11.79 16.29
C LEU A 546 -13.56 -13.11 15.95
N PRO A 547 -12.22 -13.13 15.83
CA PRO A 547 -11.28 -12.04 16.14
C PRO A 547 -11.10 -10.98 15.04
N GLY A 548 -11.90 -10.99 13.97
CA GLY A 548 -11.87 -9.99 12.92
C GLY A 548 -12.49 -8.66 13.35
N TYR A 549 -11.86 -7.53 13.00
CA TYR A 549 -12.37 -6.17 13.20
C TYR A 549 -11.65 -5.17 12.31
N GLY A 550 -12.24 -4.00 12.12
CA GLY A 550 -11.63 -2.86 11.46
C GLY A 550 -11.34 -3.08 9.96
N PRO A 551 -12.37 -3.33 9.12
CA PRO A 551 -12.20 -3.42 7.67
C PRO A 551 -11.73 -2.07 7.10
N ARG A 552 -10.91 -2.13 6.01
CA ARG A 552 -10.42 -0.91 5.38
C ARG A 552 -10.71 -0.89 3.87
N GLY A 553 -9.71 -0.85 3.00
CA GLY A 553 -9.94 -0.87 1.56
C GLY A 553 -10.42 -2.25 1.09
N MET A 554 -11.28 -2.29 0.08
CA MET A 554 -11.90 -3.54 -0.34
C MET A 554 -11.92 -3.68 -1.85
N ASP A 555 -12.10 -4.92 -2.29
CA ASP A 555 -12.41 -5.26 -3.67
C ASP A 555 -13.37 -6.47 -3.76
N ILE A 556 -13.92 -6.72 -4.94
CA ILE A 556 -14.86 -7.82 -5.20
C ILE A 556 -14.33 -8.67 -6.35
N ASP A 557 -14.33 -9.98 -6.18
CA ASP A 557 -13.95 -10.89 -7.26
C ASP A 557 -15.09 -11.11 -8.26
N ARG A 558 -14.79 -11.79 -9.39
CA ARG A 558 -15.81 -12.09 -10.43
C ARG A 558 -16.88 -13.08 -9.99
N ASN A 559 -16.72 -13.69 -8.80
CA ASN A 559 -17.71 -14.55 -8.17
C ASN A 559 -18.60 -13.80 -7.17
N GLY A 560 -18.42 -12.50 -7.02
CA GLY A 560 -19.20 -11.65 -6.11
C GLY A 560 -18.78 -11.75 -4.64
N VAL A 561 -17.61 -12.30 -4.34
CA VAL A 561 -17.06 -12.36 -2.98
C VAL A 561 -16.30 -11.06 -2.69
N VAL A 562 -16.60 -10.43 -1.57
CA VAL A 562 -15.92 -9.23 -1.09
C VAL A 562 -14.65 -9.63 -0.36
N TRP A 563 -13.54 -8.93 -0.64
CA TRP A 563 -12.24 -9.11 0.00
C TRP A 563 -11.80 -7.80 0.66
N THR A 564 -11.43 -7.84 1.93
CA THR A 564 -11.01 -6.65 2.70
C THR A 564 -9.95 -7.00 3.73
N PRO A 565 -8.91 -6.17 3.92
CA PRO A 565 -8.00 -6.30 5.04
C PRO A 565 -8.68 -5.84 6.32
N LEU A 566 -8.33 -6.49 7.42
CA LEU A 566 -8.82 -6.18 8.75
C LEU A 566 -7.68 -5.70 9.66
N SER A 567 -7.96 -4.73 10.53
CA SER A 567 -7.05 -4.27 11.59
C SER A 567 -6.55 -5.42 12.48
N SER A 568 -7.33 -6.48 12.60
CA SER A 568 -6.94 -7.69 13.35
C SER A 568 -5.76 -8.47 12.75
N GLY A 569 -5.20 -8.03 11.61
CA GLY A 569 -4.08 -8.71 10.94
C GLY A 569 -4.52 -9.90 10.08
N HIS A 570 -5.69 -9.78 9.46
CA HIS A 570 -6.26 -10.78 8.55
C HIS A 570 -6.62 -10.15 7.20
N LEU A 571 -6.53 -10.94 6.14
CA LEU A 571 -7.32 -10.74 4.93
C LEU A 571 -8.65 -11.47 5.12
N ALA A 572 -9.76 -10.78 4.99
CA ALA A 572 -11.08 -11.38 5.12
C ALA A 572 -11.78 -11.49 3.77
N SER A 573 -12.52 -12.57 3.57
CA SER A 573 -13.52 -12.66 2.51
C SER A 573 -14.91 -12.71 3.12
N PHE A 574 -15.89 -12.10 2.43
CA PHE A 574 -17.31 -12.17 2.76
C PHE A 574 -18.12 -12.60 1.56
N ASP A 575 -18.81 -13.73 1.71
CA ASP A 575 -19.71 -14.29 0.70
C ASP A 575 -21.15 -14.25 1.23
N ARG A 576 -21.92 -13.27 0.77
CA ARG A 576 -23.32 -13.06 1.15
C ARG A 576 -24.21 -14.30 0.93
N ARG A 577 -23.88 -15.16 -0.02
CA ARG A 577 -24.68 -16.36 -0.35
C ARG A 577 -24.60 -17.43 0.73
N LYS A 578 -23.64 -17.33 1.65
CA LYS A 578 -23.49 -18.25 2.78
C LYS A 578 -24.33 -17.86 3.99
N CYS A 579 -24.93 -16.66 4.00
CA CYS A 579 -25.79 -16.22 5.10
C CYS A 579 -26.99 -17.17 5.27
N LYS A 580 -27.24 -17.58 6.49
CA LYS A 580 -28.32 -18.51 6.84
C LYS A 580 -29.56 -17.82 7.40
N GLY A 581 -29.37 -16.66 8.02
CA GLY A 581 -30.44 -15.86 8.57
C GLY A 581 -31.05 -14.89 7.55
N PRO A 582 -32.11 -14.19 7.92
CA PRO A 582 -32.68 -13.12 7.09
C PRO A 582 -31.67 -12.00 6.88
N LEU A 583 -31.59 -11.49 5.66
CA LEU A 583 -30.66 -10.42 5.28
C LEU A 583 -31.23 -9.01 5.55
N ASN A 584 -32.50 -8.94 5.90
CA ASN A 584 -33.24 -7.74 6.28
C ASN A 584 -34.15 -8.03 7.48
N GLY A 585 -34.86 -7.03 7.96
CA GLY A 585 -35.69 -7.12 9.17
C GLY A 585 -34.97 -6.65 10.43
N PRO A 586 -35.65 -6.65 11.58
CA PRO A 586 -35.21 -5.95 12.80
C PRO A 586 -33.92 -6.52 13.43
N THR A 587 -33.53 -7.73 13.08
CA THR A 587 -32.29 -8.39 13.58
C THR A 587 -31.10 -8.29 12.63
N ALA A 588 -31.32 -7.81 11.41
CA ALA A 588 -30.26 -7.69 10.37
C ALA A 588 -29.43 -6.40 10.54
N THR A 589 -28.81 -6.23 11.72
CA THR A 589 -28.12 -5.01 12.15
C THR A 589 -26.60 -5.12 12.17
N GLY A 590 -26.02 -6.16 11.56
CA GLY A 590 -24.58 -6.33 11.36
C GLY A 590 -24.07 -7.73 11.70
N GLN A 591 -24.49 -8.32 12.83
CA GLN A 591 -23.94 -9.59 13.34
C GLN A 591 -24.72 -10.83 12.89
N HIS A 592 -25.66 -10.67 11.97
CA HIS A 592 -26.62 -11.71 11.57
C HIS A 592 -26.09 -12.72 10.54
N CYS A 593 -24.88 -12.54 10.01
CA CYS A 593 -24.27 -13.44 9.02
C CYS A 593 -22.78 -13.71 9.31
N PRO A 594 -22.41 -14.29 10.44
CA PRO A 594 -21.01 -14.64 10.72
C PRO A 594 -20.46 -15.72 9.79
N GLU A 595 -21.28 -16.62 9.29
CA GLU A 595 -20.89 -17.71 8.37
C GLU A 595 -20.53 -17.24 6.96
N GLY A 596 -20.86 -16.00 6.60
CA GLY A 596 -20.41 -15.37 5.36
C GLY A 596 -18.91 -15.07 5.34
N TRP A 597 -18.30 -14.95 6.52
CA TRP A 597 -16.92 -14.55 6.68
C TRP A 597 -15.94 -15.70 6.71
N THR A 598 -14.76 -15.46 6.13
CA THR A 598 -13.58 -16.31 6.28
C THR A 598 -12.38 -15.41 6.55
N LEU A 599 -11.62 -15.69 7.62
CA LEU A 599 -10.47 -14.93 8.04
C LEU A 599 -9.18 -15.67 7.71
N HIS A 600 -8.28 -15.01 6.97
CA HIS A 600 -6.97 -15.54 6.59
C HIS A 600 -5.88 -14.72 7.30
N PRO A 601 -5.19 -15.26 8.33
CA PRO A 601 -4.16 -14.51 9.05
C PRO A 601 -3.00 -14.17 8.13
N TYR A 602 -2.62 -12.89 8.11
CA TYR A 602 -1.46 -12.43 7.36
C TYR A 602 -0.16 -13.01 7.91
N PRO A 603 0.87 -13.23 7.07
CA PRO A 603 2.16 -13.74 7.50
C PRO A 603 2.90 -12.74 8.39
N GLY A 604 3.74 -13.26 9.28
CA GLY A 604 4.59 -12.47 10.17
C GLY A 604 4.24 -12.66 11.65
N PRO A 605 5.07 -12.10 12.56
CA PRO A 605 4.85 -12.18 13.99
C PRO A 605 3.66 -11.32 14.43
N GLN A 606 3.08 -11.65 15.58
CA GLN A 606 2.05 -10.86 16.27
C GLN A 606 2.73 -9.87 17.25
N LEU A 607 2.03 -8.79 17.62
CA LEU A 607 2.47 -7.85 18.66
C LEU A 607 2.62 -8.54 20.03
N MET A 608 3.55 -8.05 20.85
CA MET A 608 3.70 -8.57 22.21
C MET A 608 2.41 -8.39 23.02
N ASN A 609 2.10 -9.38 23.86
CA ASN A 609 0.89 -9.43 24.71
C ASN A 609 -0.43 -9.58 23.91
N VAL A 610 -0.38 -9.92 22.62
CA VAL A 610 -1.56 -10.23 21.81
C VAL A 610 -1.59 -11.72 21.54
N THR A 611 -2.63 -12.38 22.03
CA THR A 611 -2.83 -13.83 21.89
C THR A 611 -3.88 -14.22 20.84
N ASP A 612 -4.65 -13.23 20.37
CA ASP A 612 -5.64 -13.47 19.33
C ASP A 612 -4.96 -13.83 18.00
N PRO A 613 -5.60 -14.68 17.18
CA PRO A 613 -5.14 -15.01 15.83
C PRO A 613 -4.95 -13.74 14.97
N GLY A 614 -4.07 -13.83 13.98
CA GLY A 614 -3.66 -12.73 13.13
C GLY A 614 -2.19 -12.41 13.29
N SER A 615 -1.73 -11.30 12.75
CA SER A 615 -0.35 -10.84 12.87
C SER A 615 -0.29 -9.35 13.18
N ALA A 616 0.91 -8.83 13.40
CA ALA A 616 1.14 -7.39 13.52
C ALA A 616 0.93 -6.63 12.19
N GLU A 617 0.63 -7.30 11.09
CA GLU A 617 0.36 -6.66 9.81
C GLU A 617 -0.78 -5.63 9.91
N ALA A 618 -0.59 -4.51 9.24
CA ALA A 618 -1.52 -3.41 9.14
C ALA A 618 -1.78 -3.07 7.66
N SER A 619 -2.45 -3.99 6.97
CA SER A 619 -2.79 -3.87 5.57
C SER A 619 -3.76 -2.71 5.33
N TYR A 620 -3.58 -1.98 4.24
CA TYR A 620 -4.36 -0.78 3.92
C TYR A 620 -5.49 -1.06 2.95
N TYR A 621 -5.21 -1.83 1.89
CA TYR A 621 -6.17 -2.12 0.82
C TYR A 621 -6.07 -3.60 0.39
N ALA A 622 -7.18 -4.16 -0.07
CA ALA A 622 -7.22 -5.38 -0.84
C ALA A 622 -7.67 -5.06 -2.28
N TRP A 623 -7.01 -5.67 -3.24
CA TRP A 623 -7.36 -5.66 -4.65
C TRP A 623 -7.44 -7.10 -5.15
N VAL A 624 -8.28 -7.37 -6.13
CA VAL A 624 -8.43 -8.73 -6.68
C VAL A 624 -7.95 -8.76 -8.12
N ASP A 625 -6.98 -9.63 -8.41
CA ASP A 625 -6.57 -9.93 -9.78
C ASP A 625 -7.65 -10.77 -10.49
N GLN A 626 -8.67 -10.09 -11.01
CA GLN A 626 -9.81 -10.72 -11.67
C GLN A 626 -9.43 -11.41 -13.00
N PHE A 627 -8.33 -10.97 -13.65
CA PHE A 627 -7.99 -11.31 -15.03
C PHE A 627 -6.66 -12.02 -15.21
N ASP A 628 -6.00 -12.43 -14.12
CA ASP A 628 -4.68 -13.05 -14.15
C ASP A 628 -3.62 -12.10 -14.77
N THR A 629 -3.62 -10.86 -14.32
CA THR A 629 -2.67 -9.83 -14.78
C THR A 629 -1.26 -10.01 -14.22
N PHE A 630 -1.13 -10.80 -13.15
CA PHE A 630 0.15 -11.09 -12.51
C PHE A 630 0.68 -12.50 -12.82
N GLY A 631 -0.19 -13.49 -13.08
CA GLY A 631 0.21 -14.85 -13.41
C GLY A 631 0.05 -15.86 -12.23
N LEU A 632 -0.68 -15.51 -11.18
CA LEU A 632 -1.03 -16.43 -10.07
C LEU A 632 -2.43 -17.06 -10.24
N GLY A 633 -3.14 -16.70 -11.28
CA GLY A 633 -4.50 -17.14 -11.55
C GLY A 633 -5.53 -16.00 -11.50
N ARG A 634 -6.76 -16.33 -11.85
CA ARG A 634 -7.89 -15.39 -11.81
C ARG A 634 -8.51 -15.31 -10.43
N ASN A 635 -9.07 -14.16 -10.09
CA ASN A 635 -9.74 -13.91 -8.80
C ASN A 635 -8.81 -14.11 -7.59
N VAL A 636 -7.52 -13.80 -7.75
CA VAL A 636 -6.56 -13.86 -6.65
C VAL A 636 -6.61 -12.56 -5.84
N PRO A 637 -7.02 -12.60 -4.58
CA PRO A 637 -7.01 -11.42 -3.72
C PRO A 637 -5.59 -11.11 -3.26
N ILE A 638 -5.22 -9.84 -3.32
CA ILE A 638 -3.89 -9.34 -2.94
C ILE A 638 -4.08 -8.20 -1.94
N GLY A 639 -3.52 -8.34 -0.75
CA GLY A 639 -3.48 -7.28 0.26
C GLY A 639 -2.18 -6.50 0.24
N THR A 640 -2.22 -5.22 0.64
CA THR A 640 -1.00 -4.46 0.92
C THR A 640 -0.37 -4.97 2.22
N GLY A 641 0.81 -5.55 2.13
CA GLY A 641 1.57 -6.03 3.30
C GLY A 641 2.50 -4.95 3.83
N ASN A 642 1.94 -3.91 4.42
CA ASN A 642 2.67 -2.69 4.74
C ASN A 642 3.71 -2.88 5.84
N ALA A 643 3.42 -3.70 6.84
CA ALA A 643 4.38 -4.06 7.86
C ALA A 643 5.37 -5.13 7.33
N ASN A 644 4.94 -5.97 6.40
CA ASN A 644 5.79 -6.94 5.70
C ASN A 644 6.68 -6.33 4.60
N GLU A 645 6.51 -5.07 4.22
CA GLU A 645 7.18 -4.44 3.07
C GLU A 645 6.98 -5.23 1.77
N ALA A 646 5.73 -5.63 1.52
CA ALA A 646 5.36 -6.56 0.45
C ALA A 646 3.93 -6.29 -0.05
N LEU A 647 3.56 -6.90 -1.18
CA LEU A 647 2.18 -7.23 -1.46
C LEU A 647 1.97 -8.71 -1.10
N LEU A 648 0.78 -9.06 -0.64
CA LEU A 648 0.47 -10.38 -0.07
C LEU A 648 -0.67 -11.02 -0.87
N ALA A 649 -0.33 -11.89 -1.82
CA ALA A 649 -1.30 -12.59 -2.67
C ALA A 649 -1.76 -13.90 -2.01
N LEU A 650 -3.07 -14.10 -1.86
CA LEU A 650 -3.62 -15.32 -1.27
C LEU A 650 -3.96 -16.32 -2.38
N VAL A 651 -3.19 -17.39 -2.48
CA VAL A 651 -3.34 -18.44 -3.49
C VAL A 651 -3.58 -19.77 -2.79
N ASN A 652 -4.72 -20.42 -3.05
CA ASN A 652 -5.07 -21.69 -2.45
C ASN A 652 -4.91 -21.73 -0.91
N GLY A 653 -5.32 -20.67 -0.23
CA GLY A 653 -5.26 -20.54 1.21
C GLY A 653 -3.86 -20.25 1.80
N LYS A 654 -2.85 -19.99 0.95
CA LYS A 654 -1.49 -19.65 1.37
C LYS A 654 -1.07 -18.31 0.78
N PHE A 655 -0.35 -17.50 1.56
CA PHE A 655 0.18 -16.24 1.06
C PHE A 655 1.48 -16.44 0.28
N VAL A 656 1.55 -15.79 -0.87
CA VAL A 656 2.77 -15.53 -1.65
C VAL A 656 3.21 -14.11 -1.34
N VAL A 657 4.44 -13.95 -0.85
CA VAL A 657 4.97 -12.66 -0.38
C VAL A 657 5.76 -11.97 -1.50
N LEU A 658 5.19 -10.92 -2.09
CA LEU A 658 5.84 -10.11 -3.11
C LEU A 658 6.66 -9.00 -2.42
N ARG A 659 7.79 -9.36 -1.83
CA ARG A 659 8.59 -8.48 -0.98
C ARG A 659 9.45 -7.52 -1.80
N VAL A 660 9.48 -6.24 -1.38
CA VAL A 660 10.38 -5.23 -1.93
C VAL A 660 11.56 -5.04 -0.97
N PRO A 661 12.71 -5.70 -1.21
CA PRO A 661 13.80 -5.70 -0.23
C PRO A 661 14.65 -4.42 -0.24
N TYR A 662 14.53 -3.60 -1.30
CA TYR A 662 15.29 -2.36 -1.47
C TYR A 662 14.56 -1.36 -2.39
N PRO A 663 14.58 -0.07 -2.05
CA PRO A 663 14.91 0.45 -0.72
C PRO A 663 13.88 0.00 0.33
N MET A 664 14.32 -0.25 1.56
CA MET A 664 13.42 -0.60 2.67
C MET A 664 12.47 0.56 2.95
N GLY A 665 11.26 0.23 3.43
CA GLY A 665 10.21 1.21 3.66
C GLY A 665 9.08 1.15 2.63
N PHE A 666 8.96 0.04 1.86
CA PHE A 666 7.83 -0.15 0.97
C PHE A 666 6.53 -0.21 1.77
N TYR A 667 5.63 0.70 1.44
CA TYR A 667 4.32 0.89 2.06
C TYR A 667 3.34 1.28 0.97
N ALA A 668 2.40 0.40 0.65
CA ALA A 668 1.44 0.60 -0.44
C ALA A 668 0.05 0.95 0.11
N LYS A 669 -0.70 1.75 -0.63
CA LYS A 669 -2.11 2.05 -0.34
C LYS A 669 -3.04 1.58 -1.43
N TRP A 670 -2.51 1.35 -2.63
CA TRP A 670 -3.22 0.85 -3.78
C TRP A 670 -2.32 -0.07 -4.61
N MET A 671 -2.92 -0.80 -5.52
CA MET A 671 -2.26 -1.58 -6.56
C MET A 671 -3.24 -1.85 -7.69
N ASP A 672 -2.73 -2.05 -8.90
CA ASP A 672 -3.50 -2.54 -10.02
C ASP A 672 -2.67 -3.44 -10.95
N GLY A 673 -3.33 -4.24 -11.79
CA GLY A 673 -2.66 -5.16 -12.69
C GLY A 673 -2.98 -4.88 -14.15
N ARG A 674 -1.94 -4.82 -15.00
CA ARG A 674 -2.04 -4.50 -16.42
C ARG A 674 -1.48 -5.60 -17.32
N ILE A 675 -2.13 -5.83 -18.46
CA ILE A 675 -1.67 -6.68 -19.55
C ILE A 675 -1.21 -5.77 -20.69
N ASP A 676 0.11 -5.70 -20.87
CA ASP A 676 0.75 -4.93 -21.93
C ASP A 676 0.77 -5.70 -23.26
N ASP A 677 0.98 -7.03 -23.21
CA ASP A 677 0.91 -7.93 -24.36
C ASP A 677 0.46 -9.33 -23.92
N PRO A 678 -0.74 -9.78 -24.28
CA PRO A 678 -1.24 -11.10 -23.88
C PRO A 678 -0.43 -12.27 -24.47
N ASN A 679 0.36 -12.04 -25.55
CA ASN A 679 1.16 -13.06 -26.21
C ASN A 679 2.61 -13.15 -25.71
N ALA A 680 3.07 -12.16 -24.95
CA ALA A 680 4.43 -12.12 -24.43
C ALA A 680 4.62 -12.90 -23.11
N GLY A 681 3.63 -13.69 -22.70
CA GLY A 681 3.65 -14.45 -21.44
C GLY A 681 3.84 -13.53 -20.23
N TRP A 682 4.74 -13.89 -19.31
CA TRP A 682 4.98 -13.12 -18.08
C TRP A 682 5.51 -11.70 -18.34
N LYS A 683 6.21 -11.46 -19.45
CA LYS A 683 6.74 -10.15 -19.82
C LYS A 683 5.65 -9.15 -20.16
N GLY A 684 4.57 -9.63 -20.75
CA GLY A 684 3.42 -8.83 -21.13
C GLY A 684 2.44 -8.58 -19.98
N LYS A 685 2.75 -8.96 -18.74
CA LYS A 685 1.92 -8.81 -17.56
C LYS A 685 2.67 -8.08 -16.46
N GLY A 686 1.95 -7.41 -15.55
CA GLY A 686 2.56 -6.77 -14.40
C GLY A 686 1.55 -6.23 -13.41
N LEU A 687 1.90 -6.37 -12.13
CA LEU A 687 1.20 -5.73 -11.01
C LEU A 687 1.97 -4.47 -10.64
N TRP A 688 1.25 -3.36 -10.51
CA TRP A 688 1.82 -2.05 -10.20
C TRP A 688 1.43 -1.59 -8.80
N SER A 689 2.28 -0.81 -8.18
CA SER A 689 2.05 -0.17 -6.88
C SER A 689 3.02 1.00 -6.68
N THR A 690 2.84 1.77 -5.59
CA THR A 690 3.75 2.89 -5.28
C THR A 690 4.14 2.91 -3.80
N TYR A 691 5.26 3.56 -3.49
CA TYR A 691 5.62 3.93 -2.13
C TYR A 691 4.71 5.06 -1.67
N ALA A 692 3.79 4.78 -0.76
CA ALA A 692 2.69 5.66 -0.36
C ALA A 692 2.82 6.18 1.09
N THR A 693 4.01 6.15 1.68
CA THR A 693 4.23 6.75 3.00
C THR A 693 4.12 8.28 2.94
N ARG A 694 3.45 8.88 3.92
CA ARG A 694 3.36 10.35 4.05
C ARG A 694 4.70 11.02 4.36
N THR A 695 5.70 10.23 4.71
CA THR A 695 7.02 10.71 5.08
C THR A 695 8.08 10.02 4.21
N PRO A 696 8.34 10.50 2.97
CA PRO A 696 9.30 9.86 2.06
C PRO A 696 10.69 9.62 2.66
N PHE A 697 11.14 10.48 3.59
CA PHE A 697 12.41 10.31 4.30
C PHE A 697 12.44 9.12 5.28
N HIS A 698 11.31 8.43 5.53
CA HIS A 698 11.26 7.16 6.28
C HIS A 698 11.66 5.95 5.44
N VAL A 699 11.81 6.11 4.13
CA VAL A 699 12.37 5.10 3.24
C VAL A 699 13.89 5.06 3.41
N GLU A 700 14.52 3.92 3.17
CA GLU A 700 15.97 3.75 3.20
C GLU A 700 16.69 4.84 2.36
N GLY A 701 17.73 5.43 2.90
CA GLY A 701 18.40 6.60 2.34
C GLY A 701 18.01 7.91 3.01
N GLY A 702 16.90 7.98 3.74
CA GLY A 702 16.51 9.13 4.56
C GLY A 702 16.13 10.38 3.77
N LYS A 703 16.52 11.54 4.28
CA LYS A 703 16.22 12.85 3.66
C LYS A 703 16.74 12.93 2.22
N GLY A 704 15.87 13.35 1.31
CA GLY A 704 16.19 13.43 -0.13
C GLY A 704 15.69 12.25 -0.94
N THR A 705 15.28 11.15 -0.31
CA THR A 705 14.61 10.04 -1.03
C THR A 705 13.24 10.49 -1.53
N THR A 706 12.87 9.93 -2.70
CA THR A 706 11.60 10.23 -3.35
C THR A 706 10.68 9.02 -3.31
N SER A 707 9.38 9.23 -3.49
CA SER A 707 8.44 8.14 -3.74
C SER A 707 8.80 7.41 -5.03
N LYS A 708 8.46 6.14 -5.10
CA LYS A 708 8.77 5.25 -6.24
C LYS A 708 7.52 4.53 -6.68
N VAL A 709 7.41 4.31 -7.98
CA VAL A 709 6.48 3.35 -8.53
C VAL A 709 7.18 2.01 -8.71
N VAL A 710 6.46 0.93 -8.46
CA VAL A 710 6.96 -0.45 -8.44
C VAL A 710 6.16 -1.29 -9.42
N LYS A 711 6.83 -2.06 -10.29
CA LYS A 711 6.24 -3.11 -11.12
C LYS A 711 6.72 -4.46 -10.65
N PHE A 712 5.79 -5.37 -10.39
CA PHE A 712 6.06 -6.78 -10.11
C PHE A 712 5.69 -7.61 -11.34
N GLN A 713 6.56 -8.56 -11.70
CA GLN A 713 6.32 -9.54 -12.77
C GLN A 713 6.66 -10.93 -12.26
N LEU A 714 5.88 -11.93 -12.65
CA LEU A 714 6.07 -13.32 -12.24
C LEU A 714 6.52 -14.15 -13.42
N ARG A 715 7.78 -14.55 -13.44
CA ARG A 715 8.35 -15.44 -14.44
C ARG A 715 8.21 -16.92 -14.04
N PRO A 716 8.31 -17.88 -14.99
CA PRO A 716 8.11 -19.30 -14.70
C PRO A 716 9.19 -19.91 -13.79
N ASP A 717 10.42 -19.41 -13.86
CA ASP A 717 11.53 -19.84 -13.01
C ASP A 717 12.55 -18.70 -12.81
N PRO A 718 13.47 -18.79 -11.80
CA PRO A 718 14.41 -17.71 -11.49
C PRO A 718 15.42 -17.35 -12.58
N LEU A 719 15.55 -18.16 -13.64
CA LEU A 719 16.48 -17.93 -14.76
C LEU A 719 15.77 -17.66 -16.07
N ALA A 720 14.42 -17.60 -16.08
CA ALA A 720 13.64 -17.30 -17.28
C ALA A 720 13.91 -15.86 -17.78
N ARG A 721 14.07 -15.78 -19.11
CA ARG A 721 14.30 -14.52 -19.85
C ARG A 721 13.00 -13.93 -20.34
#